data_e10b571953cbe59fcde3d114d3390648
#
_entry.id   e10b571953cbe59fcde3d114d3390648
#
_cell.length_a   1.000
_cell.length_b   1.000
_cell.length_c   1.000
_cell.angle_alpha   90.00
_cell.angle_beta   90.00
_cell.angle_gamma   90.00
#
_symmetry.space_group_name_H-M   'P 1'
#
loop_
_entity.id
_entity.type
_entity.pdbx_description
1 polymer ?
#
loop_
_entity_poly.entity_id
_entity_poly.type
_entity_poly.pdbx_seq_one_letter_code
_entity_poly.pdbx_strand_id
1 'polypeptide(L)'
;MDSVMKSLPMVALRGLTIMPEMVVHFDVSRERSITAVQQAMMEDQKIFLVAQKSIETEDPGQEDVYSIGTVATVRQVIKLPKKIVRVLVSGEQRGRLTGISEKEPYLKAEVELLEETDFGIEDEIQKEAMARNLREVLTEYADKSGKMSKEAVKELISIEDLKKLTNEIACSVPFSYTEQQKLLEELDIKKRYEKLCSELTDEIQIIDVKKEIQKKVKELVDRHQREYILREELKVIRQELGEDSGISDAEEFEEAAAKLEAPEEVKEKLKREISRFKNMIGSQAENGVIRTYIETLLEMPWEKRSEENNDIQYARKVLDEDHYGMETVKERILESLAVRTLTRREESPILCLVGPPGTGKTSIARSLARATNRPYVRISLGGVRDEAEIRGHRKTYVGAMPGRIANGIRSAGVKNPVLLLDEIDKVSTDYKGDTFSALLEVLDSEQNSRFRDHYLEVPLDLSEVMFITTANSLQTIPRPLLDRMEIIEISSYTENEKLHIAQEHLVPKQLEKTGLTEQQLSFSKKAIWKMAHNYTKEAGVRQLERKIGAVCRKAAKELLMTEKEKIAVTDRNLSRFLGKEKYTYQMANAAPEVGIVRGLAWTSVGGDTLQIEVNVMPGKGEIMLTGKLGDVMKESARTGISYIRSVSKKYAIQEDFFEKHDIHVHIPEGAVPKDGPSAGITMATAILSAVTGKKVRADLAMTGEITLRGRVLPIGGLKEKLLAAKNAGIHTVLVPKENLADVEELSVEITKGLEIIPVESMNEVLKTALVR
;
A
#
# COMPACT_ATOMS: atom_id res chain seq x y z
N MET A 1 -19.88 -22.91 -46.51
CA MET A 1 -18.90 -21.82 -46.78
C MET A 1 -17.66 -22.15 -45.98
N ASP A 2 -16.53 -22.33 -46.65
CA ASP A 2 -15.29 -22.64 -45.94
C ASP A 2 -14.90 -21.41 -45.10
N SER A 3 -14.91 -21.57 -43.80
CA SER A 3 -14.47 -20.52 -42.88
C SER A 3 -12.95 -20.25 -43.10
N VAL A 4 -12.60 -19.00 -43.40
CA VAL A 4 -11.20 -18.64 -43.65
C VAL A 4 -10.49 -18.55 -42.32
N MET A 5 -9.68 -19.57 -42.00
CA MET A 5 -8.82 -19.57 -40.83
C MET A 5 -7.52 -18.78 -41.09
N LYS A 6 -7.14 -17.91 -40.19
CA LYS A 6 -5.87 -17.17 -40.24
C LYS A 6 -5.12 -17.32 -38.92
N SER A 7 -3.81 -17.46 -39.01
CA SER A 7 -2.92 -17.43 -37.86
C SER A 7 -2.29 -16.05 -37.77
N LEU A 8 -2.59 -15.29 -36.72
CA LEU A 8 -2.22 -13.89 -36.59
C LEU A 8 -1.55 -13.61 -35.22
N PRO A 9 -0.60 -12.66 -35.17
CA PRO A 9 -0.15 -12.11 -33.89
C PRO A 9 -1.35 -11.52 -33.13
N MET A 10 -1.41 -11.75 -31.81
CA MET A 10 -2.52 -11.35 -30.97
C MET A 10 -2.09 -10.41 -29.85
N VAL A 11 -2.93 -9.41 -29.59
CA VAL A 11 -2.80 -8.54 -28.41
C VAL A 11 -4.10 -8.51 -27.60
N ALA A 12 -4.01 -8.83 -26.33
CA ALA A 12 -5.11 -8.71 -25.38
C ALA A 12 -5.17 -7.28 -24.82
N LEU A 13 -6.27 -6.59 -25.07
CA LEU A 13 -6.49 -5.18 -24.74
C LEU A 13 -7.12 -5.04 -23.35
N ARG A 14 -6.65 -4.08 -22.57
CA ARG A 14 -7.20 -3.75 -21.24
C ARG A 14 -8.20 -2.60 -21.34
N GLY A 15 -9.47 -2.88 -21.06
CA GLY A 15 -10.51 -1.84 -21.00
C GLY A 15 -10.77 -1.12 -22.31
N LEU A 16 -10.43 -1.76 -23.44
CA LEU A 16 -10.63 -1.23 -24.78
C LEU A 16 -11.12 -2.35 -25.70
N THR A 17 -12.18 -2.08 -26.43
CA THR A 17 -12.66 -2.91 -27.52
C THR A 17 -12.47 -2.16 -28.84
N ILE A 18 -11.93 -2.81 -29.85
CA ILE A 18 -11.72 -2.22 -31.18
C ILE A 18 -12.74 -2.85 -32.12
N MET A 19 -13.48 -1.99 -32.79
CA MET A 19 -14.48 -2.43 -33.77
C MET A 19 -13.96 -2.34 -35.20
N PRO A 20 -14.56 -3.06 -36.15
CA PRO A 20 -14.30 -2.83 -37.58
C PRO A 20 -14.50 -1.34 -37.93
N GLU A 21 -13.67 -0.83 -38.85
CA GLU A 21 -13.63 0.56 -39.32
C GLU A 21 -13.09 1.57 -38.29
N MET A 22 -12.97 1.21 -37.04
CA MET A 22 -12.41 2.06 -35.99
C MET A 22 -10.91 2.33 -36.21
N VAL A 23 -10.50 3.59 -36.19
CA VAL A 23 -9.10 3.99 -36.19
C VAL A 23 -8.74 4.55 -34.81
N VAL A 24 -7.89 3.85 -34.12
CA VAL A 24 -7.57 4.19 -32.71
C VAL A 24 -6.10 3.93 -32.41
N HIS A 25 -5.55 4.71 -31.47
CA HIS A 25 -4.25 4.43 -30.89
C HIS A 25 -4.39 3.93 -29.45
N PHE A 26 -3.55 2.98 -29.09
CA PHE A 26 -3.46 2.48 -27.73
C PHE A 26 -2.02 2.21 -27.34
N ASP A 27 -1.76 2.18 -26.06
CA ASP A 27 -0.43 2.00 -25.51
C ASP A 27 -0.22 0.55 -25.05
N VAL A 28 0.92 -0.03 -25.45
CA VAL A 28 1.31 -1.40 -25.13
C VAL A 28 2.57 -1.37 -24.27
N SER A 29 2.53 -2.06 -23.12
CA SER A 29 3.64 -2.12 -22.18
C SER A 29 4.15 -3.54 -21.90
N ARG A 30 3.35 -4.56 -22.21
CA ARG A 30 3.72 -5.97 -22.02
C ARG A 30 4.70 -6.43 -23.11
N GLU A 31 5.81 -7.07 -22.74
CA GLU A 31 6.83 -7.52 -23.70
C GLU A 31 6.27 -8.42 -24.79
N ARG A 32 5.43 -9.39 -24.44
CA ARG A 32 4.76 -10.28 -25.42
C ARG A 32 3.89 -9.50 -26.41
N SER A 33 3.16 -8.51 -25.95
CA SER A 33 2.30 -7.68 -26.80
C SER A 33 3.12 -6.75 -27.69
N ILE A 34 4.22 -6.22 -27.20
CA ILE A 34 5.16 -5.43 -28.00
C ILE A 34 5.78 -6.29 -29.11
N THR A 35 6.17 -7.51 -28.78
CA THR A 35 6.71 -8.46 -29.75
C THR A 35 5.66 -8.86 -30.79
N ALA A 36 4.41 -9.06 -30.39
CA ALA A 36 3.31 -9.34 -31.33
C ALA A 36 3.10 -8.20 -32.33
N VAL A 37 3.12 -6.95 -31.87
CA VAL A 37 3.02 -5.76 -32.74
C VAL A 37 4.23 -5.64 -33.70
N GLN A 38 5.43 -5.92 -33.21
CA GLN A 38 6.64 -5.88 -34.05
C GLN A 38 6.60 -6.97 -35.12
N GLN A 39 6.15 -8.17 -34.77
CA GLN A 39 5.98 -9.26 -35.71
C GLN A 39 4.93 -8.94 -36.78
N ALA A 40 3.80 -8.39 -36.37
CA ALA A 40 2.76 -7.94 -37.31
C ALA A 40 3.33 -6.92 -38.31
N MET A 41 4.16 -5.99 -37.87
CA MET A 41 4.80 -5.00 -38.75
C MET A 41 5.84 -5.60 -39.72
N MET A 42 6.44 -6.74 -39.39
CA MET A 42 7.39 -7.44 -40.27
C MET A 42 6.71 -8.33 -41.30
N GLU A 43 5.48 -8.74 -41.06
CA GLU A 43 4.69 -9.60 -41.93
C GLU A 43 3.72 -8.76 -42.80
N ASP A 44 2.44 -9.02 -42.72
CA ASP A 44 1.37 -8.40 -43.52
C ASP A 44 0.70 -7.18 -42.82
N GLN A 45 1.23 -6.75 -41.71
CA GLN A 45 0.69 -5.69 -40.83
C GLN A 45 -0.63 -6.04 -40.17
N LYS A 46 -1.06 -7.31 -40.24
CA LYS A 46 -2.31 -7.77 -39.63
C LYS A 46 -2.05 -8.24 -38.21
N ILE A 47 -2.97 -7.87 -37.33
CA ILE A 47 -2.93 -8.24 -35.91
C ILE A 47 -4.33 -8.54 -35.44
N PHE A 48 -4.47 -9.53 -34.57
CA PHE A 48 -5.75 -9.82 -33.92
C PHE A 48 -5.81 -9.13 -32.56
N LEU A 49 -6.85 -8.30 -32.35
CA LEU A 49 -7.06 -7.50 -31.17
C LEU A 49 -8.30 -7.98 -30.46
N VAL A 50 -8.19 -8.34 -29.22
CA VAL A 50 -9.30 -8.86 -28.41
C VAL A 50 -9.30 -8.25 -27.02
N ALA A 51 -10.46 -7.89 -26.49
CA ALA A 51 -10.59 -7.33 -25.16
C ALA A 51 -10.44 -8.39 -24.07
N GLN A 52 -9.85 -8.02 -22.93
CA GLN A 52 -9.85 -8.84 -21.72
C GLN A 52 -11.19 -8.76 -21.01
N LYS A 53 -11.63 -9.88 -20.40
CA LYS A 53 -12.84 -9.92 -19.57
C LYS A 53 -12.68 -9.17 -18.26
N SER A 54 -11.46 -9.18 -17.69
CA SER A 54 -11.11 -8.42 -16.49
C SER A 54 -9.87 -7.55 -16.74
N ILE A 55 -9.93 -6.31 -16.31
CA ILE A 55 -8.81 -5.36 -16.41
C ILE A 55 -7.66 -5.73 -15.47
N GLU A 56 -7.94 -6.49 -14.42
CA GLU A 56 -6.98 -6.83 -13.36
C GLU A 56 -6.01 -7.97 -13.76
N THR A 57 -6.33 -8.74 -14.82
CA THR A 57 -5.50 -9.87 -15.24
C THR A 57 -4.21 -9.37 -15.89
N GLU A 58 -3.07 -9.70 -15.29
CA GLU A 58 -1.75 -9.24 -15.79
C GLU A 58 -1.27 -10.04 -16.99
N ASP A 59 -1.43 -11.36 -16.98
CA ASP A 59 -1.02 -12.27 -18.08
C ASP A 59 -2.23 -13.09 -18.56
N PRO A 60 -3.03 -12.55 -19.52
CA PRO A 60 -4.27 -13.19 -19.96
C PRO A 60 -4.02 -14.40 -20.81
N GLY A 61 -4.67 -15.51 -20.45
CA GLY A 61 -4.83 -16.70 -21.27
C GLY A 61 -6.06 -16.64 -22.16
N GLN A 62 -6.36 -17.76 -22.84
CA GLN A 62 -7.53 -17.85 -23.72
C GLN A 62 -8.85 -17.67 -22.98
N GLU A 63 -8.96 -18.11 -21.73
CA GLU A 63 -10.17 -17.98 -20.90
C GLU A 63 -10.42 -16.55 -20.40
N ASP A 64 -9.34 -15.75 -20.33
CA ASP A 64 -9.38 -14.38 -19.79
C ASP A 64 -9.74 -13.32 -20.83
N VAL A 65 -9.83 -13.70 -22.10
CA VAL A 65 -10.21 -12.82 -23.21
C VAL A 65 -11.59 -13.20 -23.76
N TYR A 66 -12.20 -12.28 -24.47
CA TYR A 66 -13.44 -12.56 -25.16
C TYR A 66 -13.19 -13.49 -26.37
N SER A 67 -14.24 -14.19 -26.80
CA SER A 67 -14.12 -15.11 -27.94
C SER A 67 -14.11 -14.40 -29.30
N ILE A 68 -14.67 -13.19 -29.37
CA ILE A 68 -14.73 -12.39 -30.58
C ILE A 68 -13.90 -11.14 -30.40
N GLY A 69 -13.04 -10.87 -31.35
CA GLY A 69 -12.19 -9.70 -31.45
C GLY A 69 -12.19 -9.14 -32.89
N THR A 70 -11.26 -8.24 -33.16
CA THR A 70 -11.13 -7.60 -34.46
C THR A 70 -9.75 -7.85 -35.08
N VAL A 71 -9.72 -8.29 -36.33
CA VAL A 71 -8.53 -8.29 -37.15
C VAL A 71 -8.30 -6.84 -37.61
N ALA A 72 -7.13 -6.30 -37.31
CA ALA A 72 -6.80 -4.93 -37.59
C ALA A 72 -5.48 -4.82 -38.35
N THR A 73 -5.32 -3.73 -39.07
CA THR A 73 -4.03 -3.37 -39.70
C THR A 73 -3.30 -2.40 -38.82
N VAL A 74 -2.05 -2.66 -38.52
CA VAL A 74 -1.13 -1.75 -37.81
C VAL A 74 -0.68 -0.67 -38.79
N ARG A 75 -1.08 0.58 -38.55
CA ARG A 75 -0.75 1.75 -39.40
C ARG A 75 0.56 2.42 -38.99
N GLN A 76 0.77 2.56 -37.69
CA GLN A 76 1.94 3.25 -37.16
C GLN A 76 2.30 2.74 -35.78
N VAL A 77 3.60 2.71 -35.51
CA VAL A 77 4.15 2.30 -34.21
C VAL A 77 5.14 3.36 -33.74
N ILE A 78 4.92 3.91 -32.54
CA ILE A 78 5.75 4.97 -31.94
C ILE A 78 6.30 4.44 -30.62
N LYS A 79 7.62 4.43 -30.46
CA LYS A 79 8.27 4.08 -29.19
C LYS A 79 8.24 5.27 -28.23
N LEU A 80 7.68 5.08 -27.04
CA LEU A 80 7.63 6.07 -25.96
C LEU A 80 8.65 5.74 -24.86
N PRO A 81 8.98 6.69 -23.96
CA PRO A 81 9.79 6.40 -22.78
C PRO A 81 9.19 5.31 -21.90
N LYS A 82 10.01 4.65 -21.05
CA LYS A 82 9.62 3.57 -20.14
C LYS A 82 9.14 2.27 -20.81
N LYS A 83 9.69 1.92 -21.97
CA LYS A 83 9.34 0.70 -22.73
C LYS A 83 7.86 0.62 -23.13
N ILE A 84 7.17 1.73 -23.29
CA ILE A 84 5.80 1.79 -23.82
C ILE A 84 5.84 1.98 -25.32
N VAL A 85 4.97 1.27 -26.02
CA VAL A 85 4.82 1.40 -27.48
C VAL A 85 3.40 1.84 -27.78
N ARG A 86 3.25 2.98 -28.44
CA ARG A 86 1.97 3.49 -28.95
C ARG A 86 1.73 2.96 -30.35
N VAL A 87 0.60 2.31 -30.53
CA VAL A 87 0.24 1.64 -31.79
C VAL A 87 -1.01 2.28 -32.34
N LEU A 88 -0.98 2.73 -33.59
CA LEU A 88 -2.16 3.17 -34.33
C LEU A 88 -2.62 2.02 -35.21
N VAL A 89 -3.88 1.62 -35.04
CA VAL A 89 -4.49 0.52 -35.79
C VAL A 89 -5.78 0.96 -36.47
N SER A 90 -6.10 0.24 -37.54
CA SER A 90 -7.38 0.35 -38.23
C SER A 90 -8.06 -1.03 -38.19
N GLY A 91 -9.19 -1.14 -37.49
CA GLY A 91 -10.01 -2.35 -37.45
C GLY A 91 -10.57 -2.67 -38.84
N GLU A 92 -10.55 -3.94 -39.22
CA GLU A 92 -11.03 -4.34 -40.54
C GLU A 92 -12.21 -5.32 -40.47
N GLN A 93 -12.03 -6.43 -39.78
CA GLN A 93 -13.01 -7.51 -39.82
C GLN A 93 -13.08 -8.19 -38.44
N ARG A 94 -14.28 -8.68 -38.10
CA ARG A 94 -14.51 -9.50 -36.93
C ARG A 94 -13.85 -10.86 -37.07
N GLY A 95 -13.25 -11.35 -35.98
CA GLY A 95 -12.65 -12.67 -35.94
C GLY A 95 -13.01 -13.39 -34.65
N ARG A 96 -13.26 -14.70 -34.76
CA ARG A 96 -13.43 -15.57 -33.59
C ARG A 96 -12.11 -16.22 -33.24
N LEU A 97 -11.72 -16.09 -32.00
CA LEU A 97 -10.56 -16.81 -31.44
C LEU A 97 -10.92 -18.29 -31.29
N THR A 98 -10.31 -19.16 -32.06
CA THR A 98 -10.50 -20.61 -31.98
C THR A 98 -9.45 -21.25 -31.07
N GLY A 99 -8.25 -20.70 -31.04
CA GLY A 99 -7.16 -21.18 -30.18
C GLY A 99 -5.97 -20.24 -30.17
N ILE A 100 -5.08 -20.43 -29.20
CA ILE A 100 -3.77 -19.79 -29.16
C ILE A 100 -2.73 -20.84 -29.50
N SER A 101 -2.14 -20.76 -30.69
CA SER A 101 -1.18 -21.75 -31.21
C SER A 101 0.21 -21.63 -30.58
N GLU A 102 0.63 -20.42 -30.26
CA GLU A 102 1.94 -20.13 -29.62
C GLU A 102 1.75 -19.09 -28.51
N LYS A 103 2.44 -19.30 -27.38
CA LYS A 103 2.40 -18.38 -26.23
C LYS A 103 3.70 -17.59 -26.06
N GLU A 104 4.79 -18.04 -26.64
CA GLU A 104 6.10 -17.39 -26.63
C GLU A 104 6.74 -17.43 -28.01
N PRO A 105 7.44 -16.36 -28.49
CA PRO A 105 7.73 -15.12 -27.73
C PRO A 105 6.60 -14.11 -27.68
N TYR A 106 5.48 -14.35 -28.38
CA TYR A 106 4.26 -13.55 -28.38
C TYR A 106 3.03 -14.46 -28.55
N LEU A 107 1.86 -13.93 -28.26
CA LEU A 107 0.61 -14.66 -28.44
C LEU A 107 0.26 -14.72 -29.92
N LYS A 108 0.13 -15.93 -30.48
CA LYS A 108 -0.28 -16.19 -31.84
C LYS A 108 -1.64 -16.87 -31.81
N ALA A 109 -2.63 -16.22 -32.36
CA ALA A 109 -4.01 -16.68 -32.35
C ALA A 109 -4.40 -17.35 -33.67
N GLU A 110 -5.14 -18.43 -33.57
CA GLU A 110 -5.90 -18.96 -34.70
C GLU A 110 -7.27 -18.30 -34.72
N VAL A 111 -7.55 -17.60 -35.80
CA VAL A 111 -8.70 -16.73 -35.94
C VAL A 111 -9.54 -17.17 -37.14
N GLU A 112 -10.79 -17.48 -36.86
CA GLU A 112 -11.80 -17.67 -37.88
C GLU A 112 -12.37 -16.30 -38.25
N LEU A 113 -12.26 -15.89 -39.52
CA LEU A 113 -12.84 -14.66 -39.99
C LEU A 113 -14.39 -14.79 -40.06
N LEU A 114 -15.06 -13.82 -39.44
CA LEU A 114 -16.51 -13.84 -39.38
C LEU A 114 -17.10 -12.88 -40.38
N GLU A 115 -18.07 -13.38 -41.15
CA GLU A 115 -18.89 -12.55 -42.04
C GLU A 115 -20.14 -12.08 -41.31
N GLU A 116 -20.52 -10.85 -41.52
CA GLU A 116 -21.74 -10.29 -41.00
C GLU A 116 -22.94 -10.79 -41.82
N THR A 117 -24.02 -11.09 -41.11
CA THR A 117 -25.21 -11.65 -41.71
C THR A 117 -26.35 -10.64 -41.76
N ASP A 118 -27.01 -10.56 -42.86
CA ASP A 118 -28.21 -9.72 -43.10
C ASP A 118 -29.53 -10.50 -42.89
N PHE A 119 -29.52 -11.53 -42.08
CA PHE A 119 -30.71 -12.35 -41.88
C PHE A 119 -31.89 -11.55 -41.29
N GLY A 120 -33.01 -11.50 -42.02
CA GLY A 120 -34.28 -10.90 -41.55
C GLY A 120 -34.52 -9.45 -41.92
N ILE A 121 -33.71 -8.88 -42.84
CA ILE A 121 -33.98 -7.56 -43.46
C ILE A 121 -34.11 -7.79 -44.96
N GLU A 122 -35.31 -8.19 -45.42
CA GLU A 122 -35.57 -8.54 -46.82
C GLU A 122 -35.98 -7.32 -47.66
N ASP A 123 -36.34 -6.18 -47.04
CA ASP A 123 -36.87 -5.01 -47.72
C ASP A 123 -35.96 -3.76 -47.53
N GLU A 124 -35.59 -3.08 -48.61
CA GLU A 124 -34.86 -1.83 -48.58
C GLU A 124 -35.62 -0.72 -47.81
N ILE A 125 -36.96 -0.76 -47.81
CA ILE A 125 -37.78 0.16 -47.01
C ILE A 125 -37.53 -0.04 -45.51
N GLN A 126 -37.37 -1.29 -45.08
CA GLN A 126 -37.08 -1.60 -43.67
C GLN A 126 -35.68 -1.12 -43.27
N LYS A 127 -34.66 -1.30 -44.13
CA LYS A 127 -33.30 -0.78 -43.88
C LYS A 127 -33.32 0.73 -43.72
N GLU A 128 -34.01 1.42 -44.61
CA GLU A 128 -34.11 2.89 -44.56
C GLU A 128 -34.86 3.37 -43.30
N ALA A 129 -35.94 2.67 -42.90
CA ALA A 129 -36.68 2.98 -41.69
C ALA A 129 -35.80 2.80 -40.44
N MET A 130 -35.01 1.73 -40.38
CA MET A 130 -34.07 1.47 -39.28
C MET A 130 -32.94 2.54 -39.24
N ALA A 131 -32.42 2.91 -40.40
CA ALA A 131 -31.40 3.94 -40.50
C ALA A 131 -31.93 5.32 -40.04
N ARG A 132 -33.16 5.67 -40.41
CA ARG A 132 -33.82 6.91 -39.97
C ARG A 132 -34.00 6.92 -38.44
N ASN A 133 -34.55 5.86 -37.89
CA ASN A 133 -34.75 5.76 -36.46
C ASN A 133 -33.39 5.87 -35.69
N LEU A 134 -32.35 5.21 -36.18
CA LEU A 134 -31.03 5.29 -35.56
C LEU A 134 -30.44 6.70 -35.60
N ARG A 135 -30.62 7.46 -36.70
CA ARG A 135 -30.25 8.86 -36.82
C ARG A 135 -31.03 9.75 -35.85
N GLU A 136 -32.33 9.48 -35.64
CA GLU A 136 -33.15 10.21 -34.65
C GLU A 136 -32.66 9.97 -33.24
N VAL A 137 -32.44 8.72 -32.83
CA VAL A 137 -31.94 8.35 -31.50
C VAL A 137 -30.56 8.92 -31.28
N LEU A 138 -29.66 8.87 -32.27
CA LEU A 138 -28.32 9.49 -32.18
C LEU A 138 -28.43 11.01 -32.00
N THR A 139 -29.32 11.67 -32.71
CA THR A 139 -29.51 13.12 -32.60
C THR A 139 -30.00 13.48 -31.20
N GLU A 140 -30.95 12.74 -30.66
CA GLU A 140 -31.47 12.92 -29.31
C GLU A 140 -30.36 12.71 -28.26
N TYR A 141 -29.54 11.65 -28.42
CA TYR A 141 -28.40 11.40 -27.54
C TYR A 141 -27.40 12.53 -27.59
N ALA A 142 -27.05 13.01 -28.79
CA ALA A 142 -26.06 14.08 -28.97
C ALA A 142 -26.52 15.41 -28.34
N ASP A 143 -27.80 15.78 -28.54
CA ASP A 143 -28.40 16.99 -27.99
C ASP A 143 -28.46 16.94 -26.45
N LYS A 144 -28.76 15.77 -25.88
CA LYS A 144 -28.86 15.60 -24.42
C LYS A 144 -27.52 15.45 -23.74
N SER A 145 -26.58 14.72 -24.36
CA SER A 145 -25.28 14.43 -23.76
C SER A 145 -24.28 15.59 -23.86
N GLY A 146 -24.34 16.37 -24.93
CA GLY A 146 -23.37 17.42 -25.22
C GLY A 146 -21.92 16.92 -25.42
N LYS A 147 -21.72 15.62 -25.54
CA LYS A 147 -20.39 14.98 -25.65
C LYS A 147 -19.90 14.85 -27.09
N MET A 148 -20.77 15.03 -28.08
CA MET A 148 -20.43 14.93 -29.48
C MET A 148 -20.46 16.31 -30.14
N SER A 149 -19.49 16.58 -31.04
CA SER A 149 -19.51 17.82 -31.82
C SER A 149 -20.61 17.78 -32.88
N LYS A 150 -21.15 18.93 -33.22
CA LYS A 150 -22.18 19.02 -34.26
C LYS A 150 -21.71 18.55 -35.61
N GLU A 151 -20.40 18.73 -35.90
CA GLU A 151 -19.75 18.26 -37.10
C GLU A 151 -19.72 16.73 -37.16
N ALA A 152 -19.32 16.07 -36.09
CA ALA A 152 -19.28 14.61 -36.00
C ALA A 152 -20.69 13.98 -36.14
N VAL A 153 -21.71 14.59 -35.53
CA VAL A 153 -23.09 14.13 -35.68
C VAL A 153 -23.59 14.25 -37.13
N LYS A 154 -23.29 15.38 -37.81
CA LYS A 154 -23.65 15.57 -39.22
C LYS A 154 -22.96 14.55 -40.13
N GLU A 155 -21.70 14.23 -39.86
CA GLU A 155 -20.98 13.22 -40.63
C GLU A 155 -21.61 11.84 -40.51
N LEU A 156 -21.93 11.43 -39.27
CA LEU A 156 -22.62 10.15 -39.02
C LEU A 156 -24.02 10.09 -39.67
N ILE A 157 -24.82 11.15 -39.57
CA ILE A 157 -26.14 11.22 -40.18
C ILE A 157 -26.10 11.12 -41.69
N SER A 158 -25.01 11.56 -42.35
CA SER A 158 -24.85 11.50 -43.82
C SER A 158 -24.58 10.10 -44.36
N ILE A 159 -24.33 9.11 -43.49
CA ILE A 159 -24.09 7.73 -43.89
C ILE A 159 -25.42 7.08 -44.29
N GLU A 160 -25.53 6.63 -45.54
CA GLU A 160 -26.74 6.03 -46.08
C GLU A 160 -26.86 4.54 -45.71
N ASP A 161 -25.76 3.80 -45.75
CA ASP A 161 -25.75 2.36 -45.48
C ASP A 161 -25.95 2.07 -43.99
N LEU A 162 -27.00 1.27 -43.66
CA LEU A 162 -27.34 0.91 -42.28
C LEU A 162 -26.22 0.17 -41.55
N LYS A 163 -25.51 -0.71 -42.23
CA LYS A 163 -24.38 -1.45 -41.64
C LYS A 163 -23.26 -0.51 -41.24
N LYS A 164 -22.86 0.35 -42.14
CA LYS A 164 -21.81 1.33 -41.90
C LYS A 164 -22.21 2.34 -40.81
N LEU A 165 -23.46 2.82 -40.87
CA LEU A 165 -24.04 3.73 -39.88
C LEU A 165 -23.98 3.12 -38.46
N THR A 166 -24.43 1.86 -38.33
CA THR A 166 -24.46 1.15 -37.04
C THR A 166 -23.03 0.97 -36.48
N ASN A 167 -22.05 0.59 -37.30
CA ASN A 167 -20.67 0.43 -36.87
C ASN A 167 -20.02 1.77 -36.48
N GLU A 168 -20.18 2.81 -37.29
CA GLU A 168 -19.62 4.13 -37.04
C GLU A 168 -20.18 4.80 -35.76
N ILE A 169 -21.49 4.64 -35.52
CA ILE A 169 -22.09 5.12 -34.26
C ILE A 169 -21.54 4.37 -33.07
N ALA A 170 -21.43 3.02 -33.15
CA ALA A 170 -20.86 2.21 -32.08
C ALA A 170 -19.38 2.56 -31.76
N CYS A 171 -18.63 3.06 -32.76
CA CYS A 171 -17.27 3.56 -32.60
C CYS A 171 -17.22 4.97 -32.00
N SER A 172 -18.15 5.85 -32.38
CA SER A 172 -18.10 7.29 -32.11
C SER A 172 -18.74 7.68 -30.78
N VAL A 173 -19.73 6.89 -30.31
CA VAL A 173 -20.36 7.10 -29.01
C VAL A 173 -19.44 6.53 -27.91
N PRO A 174 -19.17 7.26 -26.82
CA PRO A 174 -18.26 6.83 -25.76
C PRO A 174 -18.92 5.78 -24.82
N PHE A 175 -19.25 4.62 -25.39
CA PHE A 175 -19.66 3.45 -24.63
C PHE A 175 -18.53 2.83 -23.82
N SER A 176 -18.85 2.11 -22.76
CA SER A 176 -17.87 1.28 -22.06
C SER A 176 -17.33 0.17 -22.97
N TYR A 177 -16.10 -0.31 -22.70
CA TYR A 177 -15.53 -1.39 -23.50
C TYR A 177 -16.37 -2.68 -23.48
N THR A 178 -17.13 -2.91 -22.40
CA THR A 178 -18.04 -4.05 -22.26
C THR A 178 -19.29 -3.91 -23.13
N GLU A 179 -19.82 -2.70 -23.27
CA GLU A 179 -20.93 -2.42 -24.18
C GLU A 179 -20.51 -2.50 -25.65
N GLN A 180 -19.35 -1.92 -25.98
CA GLN A 180 -18.74 -2.08 -27.30
C GLN A 180 -18.48 -3.55 -27.64
N GLN A 181 -18.05 -4.37 -26.65
CA GLN A 181 -17.85 -5.80 -26.84
C GLN A 181 -19.14 -6.54 -27.18
N LYS A 182 -20.25 -6.24 -26.49
CA LYS A 182 -21.56 -6.80 -26.81
C LYS A 182 -22.01 -6.49 -28.24
N LEU A 183 -21.70 -5.29 -28.73
CA LEU A 183 -21.99 -4.88 -30.12
C LEU A 183 -21.04 -5.56 -31.12
N LEU A 184 -19.77 -5.77 -30.73
CA LEU A 184 -18.83 -6.49 -31.56
C LEU A 184 -19.18 -7.96 -31.74
N GLU A 185 -19.72 -8.61 -30.72
CA GLU A 185 -20.08 -10.02 -30.71
C GLU A 185 -21.34 -10.32 -31.57
N GLU A 186 -22.16 -9.31 -31.81
CA GLU A 186 -23.38 -9.50 -32.58
C GLU A 186 -23.09 -9.42 -34.09
N LEU A 187 -23.23 -10.53 -34.78
CA LEU A 187 -22.98 -10.66 -36.23
C LEU A 187 -24.16 -10.30 -37.08
N ASP A 188 -25.38 -10.47 -36.55
CA ASP A 188 -26.61 -10.08 -37.20
C ASP A 188 -26.82 -8.57 -37.11
N ILE A 189 -26.88 -7.92 -38.26
CA ILE A 189 -26.97 -6.44 -38.36
C ILE A 189 -28.27 -5.95 -37.69
N LYS A 190 -29.39 -6.66 -37.83
CA LYS A 190 -30.67 -6.31 -37.20
C LYS A 190 -30.56 -6.34 -35.68
N LYS A 191 -30.01 -7.41 -35.12
CA LYS A 191 -29.84 -7.55 -33.66
C LYS A 191 -28.85 -6.53 -33.12
N ARG A 192 -27.78 -6.24 -33.88
CA ARG A 192 -26.82 -5.21 -33.51
C ARG A 192 -27.46 -3.81 -33.49
N TYR A 193 -28.26 -3.50 -34.47
CA TYR A 193 -29.07 -2.29 -34.52
C TYR A 193 -29.98 -2.18 -33.28
N GLU A 194 -30.73 -3.26 -32.98
CA GLU A 194 -31.63 -3.31 -31.81
C GLU A 194 -30.84 -3.08 -30.48
N LYS A 195 -29.70 -3.73 -30.33
CA LYS A 195 -28.83 -3.54 -29.19
C LYS A 195 -28.29 -2.10 -29.11
N LEU A 196 -27.82 -1.56 -30.22
CA LEU A 196 -27.31 -0.19 -30.27
C LEU A 196 -28.37 0.84 -29.90
N CYS A 197 -29.60 0.67 -30.43
CA CYS A 197 -30.74 1.52 -30.07
C CYS A 197 -31.05 1.42 -28.57
N SER A 198 -31.04 0.20 -28.02
CA SER A 198 -31.27 0.00 -26.59
C SER A 198 -30.19 0.70 -25.74
N GLU A 199 -28.91 0.49 -26.01
CA GLU A 199 -27.82 1.12 -25.26
C GLU A 199 -27.85 2.65 -25.36
N LEU A 200 -28.16 3.21 -26.54
CA LEU A 200 -28.35 4.67 -26.71
C LEU A 200 -29.55 5.19 -25.90
N THR A 201 -30.67 4.44 -25.89
CA THR A 201 -31.86 4.82 -25.14
C THR A 201 -31.61 4.78 -23.64
N ASP A 202 -30.91 3.76 -23.16
CA ASP A 202 -30.53 3.63 -21.76
C ASP A 202 -29.61 4.79 -21.33
N GLU A 203 -28.60 5.16 -22.15
CA GLU A 203 -27.76 6.32 -21.93
C GLU A 203 -28.57 7.64 -21.89
N ILE A 204 -29.52 7.80 -22.77
CA ILE A 204 -30.43 8.96 -22.78
C ILE A 204 -31.23 9.05 -21.47
N GLN A 205 -31.77 7.93 -20.99
CA GLN A 205 -32.50 7.88 -19.71
C GLN A 205 -31.60 8.22 -18.54
N ILE A 206 -30.37 7.71 -18.52
CA ILE A 206 -29.37 8.03 -17.47
C ILE A 206 -29.08 9.54 -17.46
N ILE A 207 -28.94 10.16 -18.63
CA ILE A 207 -28.72 11.61 -18.75
C ILE A 207 -29.92 12.40 -18.22
N ASP A 208 -31.14 12.00 -18.54
CA ASP A 208 -32.34 12.65 -18.09
C ASP A 208 -32.52 12.55 -16.58
N VAL A 209 -32.31 11.38 -15.98
CA VAL A 209 -32.31 11.19 -14.53
C VAL A 209 -31.22 12.04 -13.86
N LYS A 210 -30.03 12.10 -14.45
CA LYS A 210 -28.94 12.93 -13.94
C LYS A 210 -29.29 14.42 -13.96
N LYS A 211 -29.91 14.90 -15.04
CA LYS A 211 -30.40 16.28 -15.15
C LYS A 211 -31.51 16.59 -14.10
N GLU A 212 -32.42 15.64 -13.89
CA GLU A 212 -33.47 15.77 -12.89
C GLU A 212 -32.90 15.86 -11.48
N ILE A 213 -31.92 14.99 -11.16
CA ILE A 213 -31.20 15.03 -9.88
C ILE A 213 -30.47 16.38 -9.72
N GLN A 214 -29.75 16.82 -10.75
CA GLN A 214 -29.07 18.12 -10.71
C GLN A 214 -30.04 19.29 -10.53
N LYS A 215 -31.19 19.23 -11.17
CA LYS A 215 -32.25 20.24 -10.99
C LYS A 215 -32.78 20.24 -9.57
N LYS A 216 -33.09 19.06 -8.99
CA LYS A 216 -33.50 18.93 -7.58
C LYS A 216 -32.43 19.41 -6.60
N VAL A 217 -31.17 19.10 -6.88
CA VAL A 217 -30.04 19.62 -6.05
C VAL A 217 -29.96 21.14 -6.16
N LYS A 218 -30.09 21.69 -7.37
CA LYS A 218 -30.09 23.14 -7.58
C LYS A 218 -31.27 23.82 -6.87
N GLU A 219 -32.48 23.26 -6.98
CA GLU A 219 -33.66 23.75 -6.27
C GLU A 219 -33.52 23.70 -4.74
N LEU A 220 -32.82 22.65 -4.22
CA LEU A 220 -32.47 22.55 -2.81
C LEU A 220 -31.45 23.63 -2.40
N VAL A 221 -30.44 23.85 -3.22
CA VAL A 221 -29.44 24.91 -3.00
C VAL A 221 -30.09 26.29 -3.06
N ASP A 222 -30.91 26.54 -4.10
CA ASP A 222 -31.65 27.80 -4.25
C ASP A 222 -32.64 28.02 -3.10
N ARG A 223 -33.25 26.94 -2.58
CA ARG A 223 -34.12 27.00 -1.39
C ARG A 223 -33.35 27.35 -0.13
N HIS A 224 -32.19 26.76 0.10
CA HIS A 224 -31.30 27.10 1.20
C HIS A 224 -30.74 28.52 1.06
N GLN A 225 -30.44 28.94 -0.16
CA GLN A 225 -29.98 30.31 -0.42
C GLN A 225 -31.08 31.33 -0.21
N ARG A 226 -32.32 30.98 -0.60
CA ARG A 226 -33.51 31.81 -0.34
C ARG A 226 -33.88 31.86 1.15
N GLU A 227 -33.75 30.74 1.86
CA GLU A 227 -33.93 30.68 3.32
C GLU A 227 -32.84 31.47 4.03
N TYR A 228 -31.60 31.45 3.52
CA TYR A 228 -30.52 32.30 4.01
C TYR A 228 -30.79 33.79 3.75
N ILE A 229 -31.23 34.16 2.53
CA ILE A 229 -31.61 35.55 2.19
C ILE A 229 -32.76 36.02 3.08
N LEU A 230 -33.80 35.19 3.27
CA LEU A 230 -34.94 35.54 4.17
C LEU A 230 -34.48 35.68 5.64
N ARG A 231 -33.49 34.91 6.08
CA ARG A 231 -32.86 35.06 7.39
C ARG A 231 -32.05 36.35 7.46
N GLU A 232 -31.36 36.73 6.41
CA GLU A 232 -30.63 37.99 6.32
C GLU A 232 -31.60 39.20 6.23
N GLU A 233 -32.67 39.08 5.44
CA GLU A 233 -33.75 40.11 5.43
C GLU A 233 -34.44 40.25 6.82
N LEU A 234 -34.69 39.13 7.50
CA LEU A 234 -35.16 39.11 8.89
C LEU A 234 -34.15 39.78 9.82
N LYS A 235 -32.86 39.62 9.57
CA LYS A 235 -31.76 40.23 10.32
C LYS A 235 -31.72 41.74 10.11
N VAL A 236 -31.88 42.20 8.86
CA VAL A 236 -31.95 43.60 8.50
C VAL A 236 -33.23 44.25 9.09
N ILE A 237 -34.36 43.55 9.02
CA ILE A 237 -35.63 44.02 9.65
C ILE A 237 -35.50 44.09 11.18
N ARG A 238 -34.81 43.13 11.80
CA ARG A 238 -34.49 43.15 13.23
C ARG A 238 -33.51 44.25 13.58
N GLN A 239 -32.53 44.58 12.72
CA GLN A 239 -31.64 45.73 12.86
C GLN A 239 -32.41 47.08 12.80
N GLU A 240 -33.34 47.24 11.85
CA GLU A 240 -34.20 48.42 11.78
C GLU A 240 -35.17 48.52 12.93
N LEU A 241 -35.53 47.38 13.55
CA LEU A 241 -36.36 47.31 14.76
C LEU A 241 -35.55 47.42 16.06
N GLY A 242 -34.21 47.59 15.97
CA GLY A 242 -33.33 47.71 17.14
C GLY A 242 -33.00 46.39 17.83
N GLU A 243 -33.26 45.23 17.19
CA GLU A 243 -32.86 43.91 17.64
C GLU A 243 -31.56 43.48 16.95
N ASP A 244 -30.42 43.75 17.60
CA ASP A 244 -29.05 43.49 17.12
C ASP A 244 -28.75 42.02 16.90
N SER A 245 -28.20 41.68 15.70
CA SER A 245 -27.50 40.39 15.51
C SER A 245 -26.24 40.45 14.64
N GLY A 246 -25.91 41.54 14.00
CA GLY A 246 -24.68 41.65 13.19
C GLY A 246 -23.57 42.42 13.92
N ILE A 247 -23.94 43.31 14.80
CA ILE A 247 -23.07 43.90 15.83
C ILE A 247 -22.73 42.80 16.86
N SER A 248 -23.68 41.89 17.13
CA SER A 248 -23.52 40.72 17.99
C SER A 248 -22.32 39.85 17.68
N ASP A 249 -22.11 39.40 16.42
CA ASP A 249 -20.99 38.49 16.07
C ASP A 249 -19.64 39.20 16.28
N ALA A 250 -19.53 40.48 15.91
CA ALA A 250 -18.28 41.22 16.10
C ALA A 250 -18.04 41.55 17.58
N GLU A 251 -19.10 41.83 18.34
CA GLU A 251 -19.03 42.05 19.80
C GLU A 251 -18.73 40.76 20.55
N GLU A 252 -19.32 39.63 20.13
CA GLU A 252 -18.97 38.28 20.62
C GLU A 252 -17.52 37.96 20.39
N PHE A 253 -16.99 38.25 19.19
CA PHE A 253 -15.57 38.05 18.87
C PHE A 253 -14.66 39.00 19.66
N GLU A 254 -15.05 40.27 19.88
CA GLU A 254 -14.32 41.22 20.72
C GLU A 254 -14.27 40.75 22.19
N GLU A 255 -15.40 40.26 22.74
CA GLU A 255 -15.44 39.67 24.09
C GLU A 255 -14.62 38.38 24.19
N ALA A 256 -14.72 37.49 23.22
CA ALA A 256 -13.96 36.26 23.19
C ALA A 256 -12.46 36.55 23.08
N ALA A 257 -12.05 37.50 22.23
CA ALA A 257 -10.66 37.92 22.09
C ALA A 257 -10.11 38.59 23.35
N ALA A 258 -10.95 39.35 24.11
CA ALA A 258 -10.55 39.94 25.36
C ALA A 258 -10.32 38.90 26.48
N LYS A 259 -11.08 37.80 26.46
CA LYS A 259 -10.92 36.67 27.40
C LYS A 259 -9.85 35.68 27.00
N LEU A 260 -9.34 35.75 25.75
CA LEU A 260 -8.37 34.83 25.23
C LEU A 260 -7.00 35.06 25.85
N GLU A 261 -6.45 34.01 26.45
CA GLU A 261 -5.05 33.97 26.87
C GLU A 261 -4.19 33.61 25.66
N ALA A 262 -3.54 34.62 25.07
CA ALA A 262 -2.74 34.45 23.86
C ALA A 262 -1.59 35.51 23.84
N PRO A 263 -0.51 35.25 23.08
CA PRO A 263 0.55 36.23 22.84
C PRO A 263 0.02 37.51 22.23
N GLU A 264 0.72 38.63 22.46
CA GLU A 264 0.28 39.95 22.04
C GLU A 264 0.15 40.05 20.50
N GLU A 265 1.02 39.40 19.75
CA GLU A 265 0.93 39.32 18.26
C GLU A 265 -0.40 38.73 17.79
N VAL A 266 -0.91 37.73 18.50
CA VAL A 266 -2.19 37.06 18.18
C VAL A 266 -3.35 37.99 18.51
N LYS A 267 -3.31 38.66 19.66
CA LYS A 267 -4.33 39.62 20.08
C LYS A 267 -4.41 40.79 19.11
N GLU A 268 -3.27 41.36 18.72
CA GLU A 268 -3.24 42.41 17.72
C GLU A 268 -3.79 41.94 16.35
N LYS A 269 -3.45 40.74 15.92
CA LYS A 269 -3.99 40.18 14.68
C LYS A 269 -5.49 40.00 14.77
N LEU A 270 -6.00 39.43 15.85
CA LEU A 270 -7.43 39.28 16.08
C LEU A 270 -8.14 40.65 16.06
N LYS A 271 -7.64 41.67 16.77
CA LYS A 271 -8.22 43.03 16.75
C LYS A 271 -8.30 43.59 15.32
N ARG A 272 -7.24 43.40 14.51
CA ARG A 272 -7.23 43.87 13.11
C ARG A 272 -8.28 43.14 12.26
N GLU A 273 -8.38 41.83 12.40
CA GLU A 273 -9.31 41.03 11.57
C GLU A 273 -10.77 41.23 12.03
N ILE A 274 -11.03 41.38 13.33
CA ILE A 274 -12.36 41.72 13.85
C ILE A 274 -12.78 43.14 13.37
N SER A 275 -11.87 44.12 13.45
CA SER A 275 -12.12 45.46 12.87
C SER A 275 -12.40 45.43 11.38
N ARG A 276 -11.67 44.57 10.64
CA ARG A 276 -11.90 44.34 9.20
C ARG A 276 -13.28 43.71 8.98
N PHE A 277 -13.65 42.70 9.76
CA PHE A 277 -14.96 42.04 9.72
C PHE A 277 -16.10 43.01 9.98
N LYS A 278 -15.93 43.88 10.97
CA LYS A 278 -16.89 44.93 11.34
C LYS A 278 -17.12 46.00 10.24
N ASN A 279 -16.04 46.33 9.49
CA ASN A 279 -16.07 47.35 8.46
C ASN A 279 -16.39 46.81 7.04
N MET A 280 -16.52 45.50 6.85
CA MET A 280 -16.81 44.92 5.57
C MET A 280 -18.29 44.88 5.25
N ILE A 281 -18.76 45.91 4.58
CA ILE A 281 -20.15 46.02 4.09
C ILE A 281 -20.18 45.50 2.65
N GLY A 282 -20.76 44.31 2.38
CA GLY A 282 -21.23 43.96 1.05
C GLY A 282 -20.70 42.69 0.36
N SER A 283 -19.76 41.92 0.91
CA SER A 283 -19.30 40.64 0.30
C SER A 283 -19.49 39.46 1.25
N GLN A 284 -20.59 38.76 1.09
CA GLN A 284 -20.93 37.59 1.94
C GLN A 284 -19.87 36.49 1.92
N ALA A 285 -19.23 36.27 0.77
CA ALA A 285 -18.18 35.22 0.61
C ALA A 285 -16.90 35.59 1.38
N GLU A 286 -16.47 36.85 1.35
CA GLU A 286 -15.29 37.31 2.08
C GLU A 286 -15.56 37.38 3.60
N ASN A 287 -16.76 37.75 4.02
CA ASN A 287 -17.15 37.74 5.42
C ASN A 287 -17.11 36.32 6.00
N GLY A 288 -17.54 35.30 5.25
CA GLY A 288 -17.44 33.91 5.66
C GLY A 288 -15.98 33.43 5.86
N VAL A 289 -15.07 33.86 5.00
CA VAL A 289 -13.63 33.51 5.11
C VAL A 289 -13.03 34.19 6.35
N ILE A 290 -13.29 35.47 6.56
CA ILE A 290 -12.76 36.20 7.72
C ILE A 290 -13.37 35.68 9.03
N ARG A 291 -14.65 35.36 9.04
CA ARG A 291 -15.34 34.75 10.19
C ARG A 291 -14.68 33.44 10.59
N THR A 292 -14.53 32.50 9.63
CA THR A 292 -13.85 31.18 9.86
C THR A 292 -12.43 31.38 10.34
N TYR A 293 -11.73 32.38 9.83
CA TYR A 293 -10.37 32.71 10.26
C TYR A 293 -10.32 33.19 11.71
N ILE A 294 -11.20 34.12 12.10
CA ILE A 294 -11.32 34.62 13.48
C ILE A 294 -11.72 33.47 14.44
N GLU A 295 -12.72 32.67 14.09
CA GLU A 295 -13.13 31.48 14.83
C GLU A 295 -11.94 30.52 15.03
N THR A 296 -11.17 30.26 13.98
CA THR A 296 -9.97 29.40 14.06
C THR A 296 -8.93 29.96 15.03
N LEU A 297 -8.64 31.28 14.99
CA LEU A 297 -7.69 31.90 15.91
C LEU A 297 -8.18 31.88 17.37
N LEU A 298 -9.49 32.02 17.60
CA LEU A 298 -10.10 31.97 18.93
C LEU A 298 -10.13 30.55 19.51
N GLU A 299 -10.26 29.51 18.63
CA GLU A 299 -10.27 28.12 19.04
C GLU A 299 -8.87 27.56 19.35
N MET A 300 -7.79 28.23 18.90
CA MET A 300 -6.44 27.81 19.18
C MET A 300 -6.10 27.94 20.67
N PRO A 301 -5.50 26.88 21.27
CA PRO A 301 -5.11 26.88 22.68
C PRO A 301 -3.72 27.53 22.88
N TRP A 302 -3.64 28.87 22.71
CA TRP A 302 -2.36 29.59 22.71
C TRP A 302 -1.56 29.41 23.99
N GLU A 303 -2.21 29.53 25.18
CA GLU A 303 -1.56 29.39 26.49
C GLU A 303 -2.18 28.30 27.37
N LYS A 304 -3.25 27.66 26.92
CA LYS A 304 -3.95 26.65 27.69
C LYS A 304 -3.14 25.34 27.74
N ARG A 305 -2.84 24.88 28.96
CA ARG A 305 -2.09 23.66 29.22
C ARG A 305 -2.96 22.59 29.89
N SER A 306 -2.62 21.32 29.65
CA SER A 306 -3.10 20.19 30.47
C SER A 306 -2.24 20.08 31.72
N GLU A 307 -2.82 19.66 32.83
CA GLU A 307 -2.09 19.27 34.03
C GLU A 307 -1.27 18.00 33.74
N GLU A 308 0.04 18.10 33.85
CA GLU A 308 0.95 17.00 33.55
C GLU A 308 1.15 16.10 34.77
N ASN A 309 1.22 14.81 34.49
CA ASN A 309 1.69 13.83 35.46
C ASN A 309 3.17 13.50 35.18
N ASN A 310 4.05 13.85 36.10
CA ASN A 310 5.48 13.61 36.02
C ASN A 310 5.95 12.41 36.89
N ASP A 311 5.02 11.62 37.39
CA ASP A 311 5.33 10.41 38.17
C ASP A 311 5.81 9.28 37.25
N ILE A 312 7.12 9.00 37.31
CA ILE A 312 7.77 7.97 36.50
C ILE A 312 7.29 6.57 36.91
N GLN A 313 6.95 6.37 38.19
CA GLN A 313 6.44 5.05 38.63
C GLN A 313 5.03 4.81 38.10
N TYR A 314 4.20 5.85 38.07
CA TYR A 314 2.90 5.77 37.43
C TYR A 314 3.04 5.54 35.92
N ALA A 315 3.96 6.24 35.26
CA ALA A 315 4.23 6.03 33.84
C ALA A 315 4.65 4.57 33.54
N ARG A 316 5.55 4.01 34.36
CA ARG A 316 5.94 2.60 34.26
C ARG A 316 4.75 1.67 34.38
N LYS A 317 3.92 1.88 35.41
CA LYS A 317 2.72 1.08 35.62
C LYS A 317 1.76 1.12 34.42
N VAL A 318 1.51 2.31 33.87
CA VAL A 318 0.66 2.46 32.67
C VAL A 318 1.23 1.72 31.47
N LEU A 319 2.55 1.83 31.24
CA LEU A 319 3.21 1.13 30.14
C LEU A 319 3.18 -0.39 30.31
N ASP A 320 3.30 -0.89 31.55
CA ASP A 320 3.23 -2.32 31.86
C ASP A 320 1.81 -2.88 31.73
N GLU A 321 0.81 -2.09 32.11
CA GLU A 321 -0.60 -2.45 31.93
C GLU A 321 -1.02 -2.54 30.46
N ASP A 322 -0.50 -1.64 29.61
CA ASP A 322 -0.90 -1.56 28.21
C ASP A 322 -0.07 -2.42 27.26
N HIS A 323 1.16 -2.78 27.66
CA HIS A 323 2.12 -3.45 26.78
C HIS A 323 2.84 -4.58 27.48
N TYR A 324 2.67 -5.78 26.98
CA TYR A 324 3.44 -6.94 27.41
C TYR A 324 4.83 -6.95 26.75
N GLY A 325 5.87 -7.19 27.52
CA GLY A 325 7.25 -7.16 27.03
C GLY A 325 7.75 -5.77 26.70
N MET A 326 8.62 -5.64 25.68
CA MET A 326 9.19 -4.37 25.21
C MET A 326 9.99 -3.60 26.27
N GLU A 327 10.67 -4.31 27.17
CA GLU A 327 11.35 -3.70 28.31
C GLU A 327 12.34 -2.60 27.91
N THR A 328 13.15 -2.85 26.89
CA THR A 328 14.12 -1.85 26.38
C THR A 328 13.41 -0.57 25.88
N VAL A 329 12.27 -0.72 25.22
CA VAL A 329 11.51 0.44 24.71
C VAL A 329 10.88 1.22 25.86
N LYS A 330 10.29 0.52 26.85
CA LYS A 330 9.73 1.14 28.03
C LYS A 330 10.78 1.89 28.84
N GLU A 331 11.96 1.28 29.04
CA GLU A 331 13.05 1.90 29.79
C GLU A 331 13.56 3.17 29.11
N ARG A 332 13.78 3.15 27.79
CA ARG A 332 14.14 4.35 27.02
C ARG A 332 13.12 5.48 27.13
N ILE A 333 11.84 5.14 27.08
CA ILE A 333 10.77 6.12 27.27
C ILE A 333 10.82 6.70 28.69
N LEU A 334 11.00 5.86 29.73
CA LEU A 334 11.10 6.31 31.12
C LEU A 334 12.35 7.16 31.36
N GLU A 335 13.49 6.81 30.75
CA GLU A 335 14.71 7.62 30.76
C GLU A 335 14.46 9.02 30.18
N SER A 336 13.80 9.10 29.03
CA SER A 336 13.43 10.36 28.38
C SER A 336 12.50 11.21 29.27
N LEU A 337 11.49 10.59 29.90
CA LEU A 337 10.61 11.27 30.85
C LEU A 337 11.36 11.73 32.09
N ALA A 338 12.31 10.94 32.61
CA ALA A 338 13.12 11.30 33.77
C ALA A 338 13.99 12.52 33.50
N VAL A 339 14.68 12.55 32.35
CA VAL A 339 15.48 13.70 31.91
C VAL A 339 14.63 14.94 31.81
N ARG A 340 13.45 14.86 31.18
CA ARG A 340 12.51 15.97 31.08
C ARG A 340 12.07 16.51 32.45
N THR A 341 11.74 15.62 33.37
CA THR A 341 11.30 15.99 34.72
C THR A 341 12.42 16.69 35.50
N LEU A 342 13.67 16.22 35.37
CA LEU A 342 14.83 16.78 36.04
C LEU A 342 15.29 18.12 35.47
N THR A 343 15.32 18.23 34.15
CA THR A 343 15.83 19.45 33.50
C THR A 343 14.85 20.61 33.56
N ARG A 344 13.59 20.34 33.81
CA ARG A 344 12.49 21.34 33.70
C ARG A 344 12.51 22.10 32.38
N ARG A 345 13.27 21.60 31.40
CA ARG A 345 13.28 22.14 30.05
C ARG A 345 12.09 21.56 29.31
N GLU A 346 11.38 22.41 28.62
CA GLU A 346 10.23 22.02 27.79
C GLU A 346 10.69 21.29 26.53
N GLU A 347 11.97 21.38 26.17
CA GLU A 347 12.62 20.66 25.09
C GLU A 347 12.71 19.16 25.40
N SER A 348 11.81 18.39 24.81
CA SER A 348 11.85 16.93 24.88
C SER A 348 12.54 16.38 23.63
N PRO A 349 13.42 15.37 23.75
CA PRO A 349 13.94 14.67 22.59
C PRO A 349 12.79 14.06 21.82
N ILE A 350 12.88 14.11 20.49
CA ILE A 350 11.84 13.53 19.60
C ILE A 350 12.05 12.04 19.57
N LEU A 351 11.10 11.30 20.12
CA LEU A 351 11.15 9.84 20.11
C LEU A 351 10.71 9.29 18.74
N CYS A 352 11.61 8.53 18.09
CA CYS A 352 11.30 7.85 16.83
C CYS A 352 11.18 6.35 17.05
N LEU A 353 9.98 5.83 16.99
CA LEU A 353 9.68 4.40 17.14
C LEU A 353 9.80 3.70 15.79
N VAL A 354 10.84 2.89 15.62
CA VAL A 354 11.14 2.22 14.34
C VAL A 354 10.96 0.72 14.47
N GLY A 355 10.30 0.11 13.51
CA GLY A 355 10.14 -1.36 13.51
C GLY A 355 9.02 -1.85 12.59
N PRO A 356 8.83 -3.16 12.52
CA PRO A 356 7.82 -3.77 11.64
C PRO A 356 6.40 -3.30 11.94
N PRO A 357 5.47 -3.40 10.96
CA PRO A 357 4.08 -3.05 11.19
C PRO A 357 3.41 -3.99 12.22
N GLY A 358 2.56 -3.42 13.06
CA GLY A 358 1.78 -4.19 14.04
C GLY A 358 2.51 -4.51 15.34
N THR A 359 3.69 -3.92 15.59
CA THR A 359 4.48 -4.09 16.83
C THR A 359 4.14 -3.07 17.92
N GLY A 360 3.01 -2.37 17.83
CA GLY A 360 2.54 -1.52 18.92
C GLY A 360 3.07 -0.07 18.94
N LYS A 361 3.79 0.39 17.93
CA LYS A 361 4.33 1.77 17.85
C LYS A 361 3.30 2.86 18.18
N THR A 362 2.17 2.82 17.52
CA THR A 362 1.08 3.80 17.71
C THR A 362 0.40 3.65 19.07
N SER A 363 0.31 2.44 19.63
CA SER A 363 -0.30 2.21 20.95
C SER A 363 0.60 2.71 22.09
N ILE A 364 1.91 2.53 22.00
CA ILE A 364 2.88 3.08 22.97
C ILE A 364 2.76 4.60 23.09
N ALA A 365 2.67 5.31 21.96
CA ALA A 365 2.48 6.76 21.97
C ALA A 365 1.19 7.18 22.69
N ARG A 366 0.12 6.40 22.54
CA ARG A 366 -1.13 6.64 23.28
C ARG A 366 -0.97 6.37 24.77
N SER A 367 -0.29 5.30 25.13
CA SER A 367 -0.04 4.97 26.55
C SER A 367 0.85 5.99 27.21
N LEU A 368 1.82 6.55 26.50
CA LEU A 368 2.65 7.64 26.98
C LEU A 368 1.81 8.91 27.23
N ALA A 369 0.89 9.24 26.32
CA ALA A 369 -0.04 10.36 26.52
C ALA A 369 -0.93 10.15 27.77
N ARG A 370 -1.44 8.93 27.98
CA ARG A 370 -2.19 8.55 29.19
C ARG A 370 -1.32 8.66 30.44
N ALA A 371 -0.09 8.18 30.39
CA ALA A 371 0.84 8.22 31.50
C ALA A 371 1.20 9.64 31.93
N THR A 372 1.36 10.54 30.99
CA THR A 372 1.69 11.96 31.23
C THR A 372 0.46 12.85 31.41
N ASN A 373 -0.74 12.29 31.33
CA ASN A 373 -2.03 13.02 31.37
C ASN A 373 -2.13 14.15 30.32
N ARG A 374 -1.56 13.92 29.12
CA ARG A 374 -1.60 14.86 28.01
C ARG A 374 -2.61 14.40 26.94
N PRO A 375 -3.35 15.28 26.32
CA PRO A 375 -4.18 14.97 25.15
C PRO A 375 -3.33 14.35 24.03
N TYR A 376 -3.88 13.33 23.38
CA TYR A 376 -3.22 12.59 22.30
C TYR A 376 -3.81 12.95 20.95
N VAL A 377 -2.96 13.35 20.02
CA VAL A 377 -3.34 13.60 18.63
C VAL A 377 -2.45 12.79 17.69
N ARG A 378 -3.06 12.13 16.72
CA ARG A 378 -2.36 11.37 15.68
C ARG A 378 -2.50 12.07 14.35
N ILE A 379 -1.37 12.35 13.70
CA ILE A 379 -1.26 12.86 12.34
C ILE A 379 -0.59 11.79 11.48
N SER A 380 -1.32 11.23 10.50
CA SER A 380 -0.73 10.31 9.54
C SER A 380 -0.02 11.10 8.45
N LEU A 381 1.27 10.83 8.28
CA LEU A 381 2.10 11.43 7.22
C LEU A 381 2.16 10.56 5.97
N GLY A 382 1.63 9.33 6.02
CA GLY A 382 1.57 8.44 4.87
C GLY A 382 0.74 9.02 3.73
N GLY A 383 1.40 9.30 2.60
CA GLY A 383 0.75 9.86 1.41
C GLY A 383 0.72 11.39 1.34
N VAL A 384 1.27 12.09 2.32
CA VAL A 384 1.49 13.55 2.27
C VAL A 384 2.52 13.85 1.17
N ARG A 385 2.18 14.79 0.28
CA ARG A 385 3.00 15.15 -0.89
C ARG A 385 3.28 16.64 -1.00
N ASP A 386 2.50 17.46 -0.31
CA ASP A 386 2.56 18.93 -0.40
C ASP A 386 2.92 19.51 0.98
N GLU A 387 3.89 20.43 0.99
CA GLU A 387 4.26 21.20 2.17
C GLU A 387 3.03 21.90 2.80
N ALA A 388 2.10 22.34 1.98
CA ALA A 388 0.88 23.00 2.41
C ALA A 388 -0.03 22.12 3.31
N GLU A 389 0.09 20.78 3.20
CA GLU A 389 -0.61 19.90 4.14
C GLU A 389 -0.06 20.03 5.57
N ILE A 390 1.22 20.34 5.73
CA ILE A 390 1.86 20.53 7.05
C ILE A 390 1.68 21.95 7.55
N ARG A 391 1.96 22.95 6.68
CA ARG A 391 1.98 24.38 7.02
C ARG A 391 0.69 25.13 6.70
N GLY A 392 -0.32 24.49 6.11
CA GLY A 392 -1.55 25.14 5.69
C GLY A 392 -1.46 25.93 4.40
N HIS A 393 -2.58 26.36 3.91
CA HIS A 393 -2.71 27.20 2.72
C HIS A 393 -2.90 28.67 3.13
N ARG A 394 -2.36 29.59 2.33
CA ARG A 394 -2.60 31.03 2.59
C ARG A 394 -4.10 31.33 2.59
N LYS A 395 -4.58 32.05 3.59
CA LYS A 395 -6.00 32.36 3.81
C LYS A 395 -6.71 33.06 2.63
N THR A 396 -5.96 33.59 1.67
CA THR A 396 -6.49 34.26 0.47
C THR A 396 -7.06 33.30 -0.57
N TYR A 397 -6.80 32.00 -0.46
CA TYR A 397 -7.32 31.01 -1.39
C TYR A 397 -8.69 30.49 -0.93
N VAL A 398 -9.60 30.28 -1.88
CA VAL A 398 -10.90 29.66 -1.58
C VAL A 398 -10.68 28.22 -1.09
N GLY A 399 -11.22 27.92 0.08
CA GLY A 399 -11.01 26.61 0.71
C GLY A 399 -9.70 26.46 1.48
N ALA A 400 -9.00 27.58 1.75
CA ALA A 400 -7.81 27.56 2.60
C ALA A 400 -8.14 27.05 4.01
N MET A 401 -7.23 26.26 4.56
CA MET A 401 -7.34 25.68 5.90
C MET A 401 -5.98 25.65 6.60
N PRO A 402 -5.94 25.62 7.93
CA PRO A 402 -4.70 25.40 8.69
C PRO A 402 -4.05 24.08 8.32
N GLY A 403 -2.74 24.03 8.47
CA GLY A 403 -1.97 22.80 8.29
C GLY A 403 -2.33 21.73 9.33
N ARG A 404 -1.92 20.50 9.06
CA ARG A 404 -2.20 19.34 9.93
C ARG A 404 -1.65 19.52 11.34
N ILE A 405 -0.51 20.23 11.50
CA ILE A 405 0.09 20.54 12.81
C ILE A 405 -0.81 21.48 13.59
N ALA A 406 -1.15 22.63 13.02
CA ALA A 406 -2.02 23.61 13.66
C ALA A 406 -3.41 23.04 13.98
N ASN A 407 -4.00 22.28 13.04
CA ASN A 407 -5.25 21.57 13.28
C ASN A 407 -5.13 20.51 14.39
N GLY A 408 -3.98 19.85 14.50
CA GLY A 408 -3.69 18.89 15.57
C GLY A 408 -3.72 19.59 16.94
N ILE A 409 -3.04 20.71 17.07
CA ILE A 409 -3.02 21.52 18.31
C ILE A 409 -4.43 22.03 18.66
N ARG A 410 -5.17 22.56 17.67
CA ARG A 410 -6.55 22.99 17.85
C ARG A 410 -7.43 21.85 18.37
N SER A 411 -7.31 20.66 17.76
CA SER A 411 -8.12 19.50 18.16
C SER A 411 -7.74 18.97 19.56
N ALA A 412 -6.49 19.14 19.98
CA ALA A 412 -6.04 18.79 21.32
C ALA A 412 -6.63 19.72 22.40
N GLY A 413 -6.93 20.97 22.05
CA GLY A 413 -7.45 21.99 22.97
C GLY A 413 -6.45 22.44 24.04
N VAL A 414 -5.17 22.09 23.91
CA VAL A 414 -4.05 22.46 24.79
C VAL A 414 -2.79 22.68 23.98
N LYS A 415 -1.83 23.48 24.47
CA LYS A 415 -0.57 23.74 23.78
C LYS A 415 0.50 22.65 24.01
N ASN A 416 0.33 21.80 25.03
CA ASN A 416 1.26 20.74 25.42
C ASN A 416 0.76 19.32 25.16
N PRO A 417 0.18 18.99 23.99
CA PRO A 417 -0.29 17.63 23.70
C PRO A 417 0.87 16.67 23.39
N VAL A 418 0.55 15.38 23.38
CA VAL A 418 1.37 14.37 22.69
C VAL A 418 0.92 14.29 21.24
N LEU A 419 1.81 14.60 20.32
CA LEU A 419 1.52 14.62 18.89
C LEU A 419 2.30 13.51 18.20
N LEU A 420 1.56 12.51 17.71
CA LEU A 420 2.12 11.39 16.97
C LEU A 420 2.15 11.68 15.47
N LEU A 421 3.33 11.78 14.91
CA LEU A 421 3.58 11.81 13.46
C LEU A 421 3.79 10.39 12.96
N ASP A 422 2.74 9.78 12.45
CA ASP A 422 2.71 8.37 12.09
C ASP A 422 3.14 8.15 10.63
N GLU A 423 3.97 7.12 10.39
CA GLU A 423 4.49 6.73 9.07
C GLU A 423 5.34 7.81 8.38
N ILE A 424 6.31 8.42 9.10
CA ILE A 424 7.20 9.45 8.54
C ILE A 424 8.06 8.94 7.38
N ASP A 425 8.34 7.65 7.35
CA ASP A 425 9.08 6.96 6.27
C ASP A 425 8.31 6.89 4.94
N LYS A 426 7.03 7.23 4.93
CA LYS A 426 6.17 7.21 3.73
C LYS A 426 5.86 8.59 3.16
N VAL A 427 6.52 9.63 3.67
CA VAL A 427 6.46 10.97 3.08
C VAL A 427 7.16 10.94 1.73
N SER A 428 6.49 11.42 0.68
CA SER A 428 7.08 11.43 -0.67
C SER A 428 7.90 12.68 -0.92
N THR A 429 9.00 12.51 -1.67
CA THR A 429 9.93 13.58 -2.09
C THR A 429 9.59 14.10 -3.49
N ASP A 430 8.31 14.20 -3.86
CA ASP A 430 7.90 14.63 -5.19
C ASP A 430 8.02 16.17 -5.39
N TYR A 431 8.15 16.59 -6.65
CA TYR A 431 8.52 17.89 -7.20
C TYR A 431 7.72 19.15 -6.75
N LYS A 432 6.81 19.07 -5.79
CA LYS A 432 5.90 20.21 -5.43
C LYS A 432 6.07 20.74 -4.01
N GLY A 433 7.26 20.78 -3.48
CA GLY A 433 7.54 21.32 -2.15
C GLY A 433 8.29 20.33 -1.29
N ASP A 434 9.15 20.83 -0.42
CA ASP A 434 9.96 19.99 0.46
C ASP A 434 9.23 19.75 1.78
N THR A 435 8.35 18.75 1.79
CA THR A 435 7.61 18.34 3.00
C THR A 435 8.56 18.04 4.16
N PHE A 436 9.76 17.52 3.88
CA PHE A 436 10.75 17.27 4.92
C PHE A 436 11.34 18.55 5.51
N SER A 437 11.50 19.62 4.73
CA SER A 437 11.91 20.93 5.26
C SER A 437 10.86 21.52 6.20
N ALA A 438 9.57 21.36 5.90
CA ALA A 438 8.51 21.75 6.82
C ALA A 438 8.54 20.95 8.13
N LEU A 439 8.79 19.62 8.05
CA LEU A 439 8.93 18.79 9.23
C LEU A 439 10.20 19.10 10.03
N LEU A 440 11.29 19.51 9.37
CA LEU A 440 12.50 19.97 10.07
C LEU A 440 12.21 21.18 10.97
N GLU A 441 11.46 22.17 10.47
CA GLU A 441 11.07 23.33 11.28
C GLU A 441 10.18 22.95 12.47
N VAL A 442 9.22 22.03 12.25
CA VAL A 442 8.32 21.53 13.31
C VAL A 442 9.10 20.77 14.39
N LEU A 443 10.08 19.98 13.97
CA LEU A 443 10.81 19.05 14.83
C LEU A 443 12.15 19.64 15.36
N ASP A 444 12.53 20.85 14.98
CA ASP A 444 13.73 21.51 15.47
C ASP A 444 13.40 22.33 16.71
N SER A 445 13.91 21.95 17.88
CA SER A 445 13.67 22.64 19.14
C SER A 445 14.15 24.10 19.13
N GLU A 446 15.13 24.46 18.28
CA GLU A 446 15.58 25.84 18.14
C GLU A 446 14.64 26.72 17.33
N GLN A 447 13.80 26.13 16.46
CA GLN A 447 12.94 26.82 15.52
C GLN A 447 11.45 26.66 15.83
N ASN A 448 11.03 25.55 16.44
CA ASN A 448 9.64 25.18 16.62
C ASN A 448 8.83 26.12 17.53
N SER A 449 9.49 26.90 18.39
CA SER A 449 8.87 27.93 19.21
C SER A 449 8.27 29.08 18.39
N ARG A 450 8.67 29.20 17.12
CA ARG A 450 8.16 30.22 16.18
C ARG A 450 7.65 29.62 14.87
N PHE A 451 7.11 28.42 14.93
CA PHE A 451 6.54 27.76 13.76
C PHE A 451 5.44 28.63 13.13
N ARG A 452 5.51 28.85 11.82
CA ARG A 452 4.51 29.63 11.09
C ARG A 452 3.65 28.76 10.17
N ASP A 453 2.40 28.63 10.55
CA ASP A 453 1.37 28.12 9.66
C ASP A 453 0.93 29.23 8.68
N HIS A 454 0.85 28.90 7.39
CA HIS A 454 0.50 29.88 6.36
C HIS A 454 -0.94 30.38 6.44
N TYR A 455 -1.84 29.59 7.06
CA TYR A 455 -3.20 30.01 7.29
C TYR A 455 -3.30 30.95 8.49
N LEU A 456 -2.68 30.58 9.62
CA LEU A 456 -2.74 31.37 10.84
C LEU A 456 -1.98 32.69 10.71
N GLU A 457 -0.90 32.74 9.95
CA GLU A 457 -0.03 33.92 9.71
C GLU A 457 0.60 34.51 10.99
N VAL A 458 0.46 33.85 12.12
CA VAL A 458 1.06 34.21 13.43
C VAL A 458 1.93 33.06 13.91
N PRO A 459 2.99 33.31 14.69
CA PRO A 459 3.81 32.25 15.25
C PRO A 459 3.00 31.34 16.18
N LEU A 460 3.16 30.04 16.02
CA LEU A 460 2.63 29.02 16.91
C LEU A 460 3.79 28.38 17.66
N ASP A 461 3.75 28.45 18.98
CA ASP A 461 4.76 27.85 19.82
C ASP A 461 4.51 26.35 19.99
N LEU A 462 5.41 25.54 19.45
CA LEU A 462 5.38 24.08 19.52
C LEU A 462 6.39 23.51 20.52
N SER A 463 7.09 24.34 21.29
CA SER A 463 8.17 23.89 22.21
C SER A 463 7.67 22.96 23.32
N GLU A 464 6.43 23.12 23.76
CA GLU A 464 5.84 22.28 24.79
C GLU A 464 5.18 20.98 24.24
N VAL A 465 5.10 20.85 22.92
CA VAL A 465 4.53 19.66 22.28
C VAL A 465 5.48 18.48 22.43
N MET A 466 4.97 17.34 22.90
CA MET A 466 5.73 16.11 22.91
C MET A 466 5.56 15.40 21.57
N PHE A 467 6.57 15.50 20.70
CA PHE A 467 6.57 14.84 19.41
C PHE A 467 7.01 13.40 19.52
N ILE A 468 6.24 12.51 18.94
CA ILE A 468 6.60 11.11 18.73
C ILE A 468 6.46 10.81 17.25
N THR A 469 7.44 10.18 16.66
CA THR A 469 7.39 9.76 15.26
C THR A 469 7.36 8.23 15.16
N THR A 470 6.76 7.70 14.11
CA THR A 470 6.85 6.27 13.81
C THR A 470 7.35 6.03 12.40
N ALA A 471 8.16 5.02 12.23
CA ALA A 471 8.64 4.56 10.94
C ALA A 471 8.66 3.03 10.87
N ASN A 472 8.59 2.47 9.68
CA ASN A 472 8.86 1.05 9.46
C ASN A 472 10.33 0.82 9.06
N SER A 473 10.96 1.82 8.42
CA SER A 473 12.34 1.80 7.98
C SER A 473 12.94 3.19 8.08
N LEU A 474 14.24 3.27 8.39
CA LEU A 474 15.00 4.54 8.44
C LEU A 474 15.53 4.97 7.06
N GLN A 475 15.55 4.07 6.08
CA GLN A 475 16.24 4.27 4.81
C GLN A 475 15.72 5.43 3.97
N THR A 476 14.44 5.77 4.09
CA THR A 476 13.77 6.83 3.33
C THR A 476 13.74 8.17 4.05
N ILE A 477 14.16 8.19 5.32
CA ILE A 477 14.14 9.40 6.15
C ILE A 477 15.47 10.14 5.94
N PRO A 478 15.45 11.45 5.62
CA PRO A 478 16.66 12.25 5.46
C PRO A 478 17.49 12.31 6.75
N ARG A 479 18.81 12.23 6.62
CA ARG A 479 19.75 12.31 7.76
C ARG A 479 19.52 13.50 8.69
N PRO A 480 19.27 14.73 8.20
CA PRO A 480 19.02 15.88 9.07
C PRO A 480 17.84 15.71 10.03
N LEU A 481 16.84 14.92 9.65
CA LEU A 481 15.73 14.57 10.55
C LEU A 481 16.13 13.49 11.56
N LEU A 482 16.88 12.48 11.10
CA LEU A 482 17.36 11.41 11.98
C LEU A 482 18.27 11.94 13.08
N ASP A 483 19.11 12.92 12.77
CA ASP A 483 20.04 13.54 13.73
C ASP A 483 19.32 14.29 14.89
N ARG A 484 18.03 14.61 14.70
CA ARG A 484 17.17 15.27 15.71
C ARG A 484 16.29 14.31 16.50
N MET A 485 16.34 13.03 16.16
CA MET A 485 15.46 12.01 16.74
C MET A 485 16.25 11.02 17.59
N GLU A 486 15.69 10.68 18.73
CA GLU A 486 16.12 9.51 19.49
C GLU A 486 15.45 8.26 18.91
N ILE A 487 16.24 7.42 18.26
CA ILE A 487 15.75 6.22 17.58
C ILE A 487 15.59 5.11 18.60
N ILE A 488 14.36 4.59 18.71
CA ILE A 488 14.00 3.44 19.54
C ILE A 488 13.55 2.32 18.62
N GLU A 489 14.36 1.28 18.50
CA GLU A 489 14.05 0.13 17.68
C GLU A 489 13.06 -0.82 18.39
N ILE A 490 11.96 -1.11 17.72
CA ILE A 490 10.96 -2.08 18.16
C ILE A 490 11.08 -3.34 17.33
N SER A 491 11.58 -4.39 17.95
CA SER A 491 11.77 -5.68 17.31
C SER A 491 10.46 -6.48 17.15
N SER A 492 10.55 -7.59 16.42
CA SER A 492 9.46 -8.56 16.29
C SER A 492 9.08 -9.18 17.63
N TYR A 493 7.81 -9.47 17.82
CA TYR A 493 7.34 -10.25 18.99
C TYR A 493 7.68 -11.72 18.86
N THR A 494 8.07 -12.33 19.99
CA THR A 494 8.14 -13.79 20.14
C THR A 494 6.73 -14.38 20.11
N GLU A 495 6.62 -15.69 19.90
CA GLU A 495 5.30 -16.36 19.94
C GLU A 495 4.66 -16.31 21.32
N ASN A 496 5.47 -16.33 22.38
CA ASN A 496 5.01 -16.19 23.75
C ASN A 496 4.48 -14.77 24.01
N GLU A 497 5.21 -13.74 23.57
CA GLU A 497 4.72 -12.35 23.64
C GLU A 497 3.40 -12.19 22.86
N LYS A 498 3.29 -12.74 21.65
CA LYS A 498 2.03 -12.74 20.88
C LYS A 498 0.88 -13.44 21.63
N LEU A 499 1.17 -14.54 22.31
CA LEU A 499 0.20 -15.26 23.11
C LEU A 499 -0.32 -14.39 24.26
N HIS A 500 0.57 -13.77 25.02
CA HIS A 500 0.20 -12.90 26.15
C HIS A 500 -0.55 -11.65 25.65
N ILE A 501 -0.02 -10.95 24.64
CA ILE A 501 -0.69 -9.80 24.03
C ILE A 501 -2.10 -10.18 23.54
N ALA A 502 -2.24 -11.36 22.95
CA ALA A 502 -3.54 -11.80 22.48
C ALA A 502 -4.52 -12.06 23.62
N GLN A 503 -4.06 -12.70 24.72
CA GLN A 503 -4.91 -13.00 25.85
C GLN A 503 -5.31 -11.76 26.65
N GLU A 504 -4.34 -10.88 26.95
CA GLU A 504 -4.52 -9.74 27.83
C GLU A 504 -5.17 -8.55 27.14
N HIS A 505 -4.91 -8.36 25.85
CA HIS A 505 -5.35 -7.15 25.12
C HIS A 505 -6.24 -7.42 23.91
N LEU A 506 -5.86 -8.37 23.00
CA LEU A 506 -6.59 -8.51 21.74
C LEU A 506 -7.92 -9.21 21.88
N VAL A 507 -7.99 -10.27 22.69
CA VAL A 507 -9.24 -11.03 22.91
C VAL A 507 -10.27 -10.14 23.60
N PRO A 508 -10.00 -9.49 24.77
CA PRO A 508 -10.95 -8.59 25.40
C PRO A 508 -11.44 -7.49 24.47
N LYS A 509 -10.53 -6.84 23.76
CA LYS A 509 -10.85 -5.79 22.78
C LYS A 509 -11.75 -6.27 21.66
N GLN A 510 -11.55 -7.48 21.15
CA GLN A 510 -12.38 -8.03 20.07
C GLN A 510 -13.73 -8.55 20.58
N LEU A 511 -13.80 -9.04 21.80
CA LEU A 511 -15.06 -9.39 22.46
C LEU A 511 -15.94 -8.15 22.64
N GLU A 512 -15.39 -7.08 23.20
CA GLU A 512 -16.07 -5.80 23.36
C GLU A 512 -16.59 -5.28 22.00
N LYS A 513 -15.75 -5.25 20.98
CA LYS A 513 -16.13 -4.81 19.63
C LYS A 513 -17.24 -5.62 18.97
N THR A 514 -17.39 -6.88 19.35
CA THR A 514 -18.42 -7.78 18.80
C THR A 514 -19.62 -7.94 19.71
N GLY A 515 -19.65 -7.27 20.87
CA GLY A 515 -20.72 -7.37 21.85
C GLY A 515 -20.79 -8.73 22.56
N LEU A 516 -19.68 -9.47 22.56
CA LEU A 516 -19.59 -10.79 23.23
C LEU A 516 -18.93 -10.63 24.59
N THR A 517 -19.33 -11.47 25.52
CA THR A 517 -18.69 -11.60 26.84
C THR A 517 -17.75 -12.82 26.90
N GLU A 518 -16.82 -12.81 27.83
CA GLU A 518 -15.93 -13.95 28.09
C GLU A 518 -16.69 -15.23 28.47
N GLN A 519 -17.89 -15.09 29.03
CA GLN A 519 -18.75 -16.21 29.34
C GLN A 519 -19.34 -16.87 28.09
N GLN A 520 -19.61 -16.10 27.06
CA GLN A 520 -20.16 -16.57 25.79
C GLN A 520 -19.10 -17.11 24.84
N LEU A 521 -17.90 -16.48 24.80
CA LEU A 521 -16.82 -16.93 23.94
C LEU A 521 -15.48 -16.96 24.67
N SER A 522 -14.88 -18.14 24.75
CA SER A 522 -13.58 -18.32 25.36
C SER A 522 -12.56 -18.92 24.39
N PHE A 523 -11.30 -18.53 24.55
CA PHE A 523 -10.18 -19.04 23.77
C PHE A 523 -9.21 -19.83 24.63
N SER A 524 -8.87 -21.04 24.23
CA SER A 524 -7.79 -21.78 24.90
C SER A 524 -6.42 -21.19 24.48
N LYS A 525 -5.44 -21.25 25.40
CA LYS A 525 -4.04 -20.86 25.11
C LYS A 525 -3.50 -21.53 23.84
N LYS A 526 -3.79 -22.85 23.70
CA LYS A 526 -3.39 -23.63 22.52
C LYS A 526 -4.03 -23.12 21.21
N ALA A 527 -5.27 -22.65 21.25
CA ALA A 527 -5.93 -22.08 20.09
C ALA A 527 -5.29 -20.75 19.67
N ILE A 528 -4.99 -19.87 20.62
CA ILE A 528 -4.32 -18.59 20.34
C ILE A 528 -2.92 -18.83 19.80
N TRP A 529 -2.15 -19.73 20.45
CA TRP A 529 -0.82 -20.11 19.96
C TRP A 529 -0.89 -20.65 18.52
N LYS A 530 -1.83 -21.55 18.25
CA LYS A 530 -2.04 -22.11 16.91
C LYS A 530 -2.47 -21.04 15.90
N MET A 531 -3.25 -20.03 16.30
CA MET A 531 -3.58 -18.90 15.44
C MET A 531 -2.34 -18.08 15.08
N ALA A 532 -1.50 -17.78 16.07
CA ALA A 532 -0.26 -17.05 15.86
C ALA A 532 0.70 -17.81 14.94
N HIS A 533 0.86 -19.11 15.16
CA HIS A 533 1.83 -19.96 14.46
C HIS A 533 1.36 -20.41 13.07
N ASN A 534 0.13 -20.91 12.92
CA ASN A 534 -0.32 -21.57 11.69
C ASN A 534 -1.24 -20.70 10.81
N TYR A 535 -1.80 -19.60 11.33
CA TYR A 535 -2.74 -18.76 10.57
C TYR A 535 -2.25 -17.34 10.31
N THR A 536 -1.09 -16.95 10.91
CA THR A 536 -0.45 -15.65 10.67
C THR A 536 1.05 -15.82 10.43
N LYS A 537 1.61 -14.95 9.61
CA LYS A 537 3.07 -14.82 9.42
C LYS A 537 3.34 -13.32 9.44
N GLU A 538 3.74 -12.79 10.59
CA GLU A 538 3.96 -11.35 10.81
C GLU A 538 4.89 -11.11 12.01
N ALA A 539 5.62 -10.00 11.96
CA ALA A 539 6.47 -9.55 13.05
C ALA A 539 5.66 -9.09 14.28
N GLY A 540 4.53 -8.43 14.05
CA GLY A 540 3.63 -7.93 15.09
C GLY A 540 2.41 -8.82 15.33
N VAL A 541 1.28 -8.19 15.68
CA VAL A 541 0.01 -8.89 16.05
C VAL A 541 -1.21 -8.41 15.25
N ARG A 542 -1.02 -7.66 14.17
CA ARG A 542 -2.14 -7.07 13.42
C ARG A 542 -2.99 -8.11 12.68
N GLN A 543 -2.36 -9.13 12.09
CA GLN A 543 -3.09 -10.24 11.46
C GLN A 543 -3.74 -11.12 12.51
N LEU A 544 -3.05 -11.37 13.64
CA LEU A 544 -3.58 -12.13 14.78
C LEU A 544 -4.85 -11.45 15.31
N GLU A 545 -4.84 -10.13 15.51
CA GLU A 545 -6.04 -9.38 15.90
C GLU A 545 -7.19 -9.58 14.90
N ARG A 546 -6.90 -9.50 13.59
CA ARG A 546 -7.90 -9.75 12.54
C ARG A 546 -8.45 -11.17 12.56
N LYS A 547 -7.62 -12.17 12.87
CA LYS A 547 -8.04 -13.57 12.98
C LYS A 547 -8.91 -13.80 14.22
N ILE A 548 -8.53 -13.24 15.36
CA ILE A 548 -9.36 -13.26 16.58
C ILE A 548 -10.72 -12.61 16.29
N GLY A 549 -10.75 -11.43 15.69
CA GLY A 549 -11.98 -10.75 15.30
C GLY A 549 -12.84 -11.54 14.31
N ALA A 550 -12.22 -12.29 13.38
CA ALA A 550 -12.95 -13.18 12.49
C ALA A 550 -13.61 -14.36 13.22
N VAL A 551 -12.94 -14.92 14.22
CA VAL A 551 -13.51 -15.95 15.09
C VAL A 551 -14.65 -15.38 15.90
N CYS A 552 -14.48 -14.20 16.52
CA CYS A 552 -15.53 -13.54 17.31
C CYS A 552 -16.80 -13.30 16.47
N ARG A 553 -16.65 -12.75 15.25
CA ARG A 553 -17.81 -12.53 14.34
C ARG A 553 -18.54 -13.83 13.97
N LYS A 554 -17.79 -14.91 13.69
CA LYS A 554 -18.39 -16.20 13.38
C LYS A 554 -19.06 -16.85 14.59
N ALA A 555 -18.47 -16.69 15.76
CA ALA A 555 -19.05 -17.13 17.02
C ALA A 555 -20.32 -16.34 17.36
N ALA A 556 -20.32 -15.01 17.20
CA ALA A 556 -21.50 -14.18 17.38
C ALA A 556 -22.65 -14.63 16.48
N LYS A 557 -22.34 -14.86 15.18
CA LYS A 557 -23.34 -15.41 14.23
C LYS A 557 -23.89 -16.76 14.70
N GLU A 558 -23.02 -17.68 15.16
CA GLU A 558 -23.44 -19.01 15.60
C GLU A 558 -24.31 -18.95 16.86
N LEU A 559 -23.94 -18.12 17.86
CA LEU A 559 -24.74 -17.92 19.07
C LEU A 559 -26.15 -17.38 18.76
N LEU A 560 -26.26 -16.45 17.80
CA LEU A 560 -27.57 -15.90 17.38
C LEU A 560 -28.41 -16.87 16.54
N MET A 561 -27.79 -17.82 15.84
CA MET A 561 -28.49 -18.76 14.96
C MET A 561 -28.77 -20.12 15.64
N THR A 562 -28.20 -20.36 16.82
CA THR A 562 -28.35 -21.63 17.57
C THR A 562 -28.71 -21.33 18.99
N GLU A 563 -29.28 -22.35 19.70
CA GLU A 563 -29.60 -22.24 21.14
C GLU A 563 -28.38 -22.38 22.06
N LYS A 564 -27.18 -22.27 21.50
CA LYS A 564 -25.95 -22.35 22.30
C LYS A 564 -25.70 -21.04 23.06
N GLU A 565 -25.49 -21.16 24.33
CA GLU A 565 -25.15 -20.03 25.22
C GLU A 565 -23.65 -19.76 25.27
N LYS A 566 -22.82 -20.75 24.92
CA LYS A 566 -21.36 -20.67 25.04
C LYS A 566 -20.63 -21.39 23.91
N ILE A 567 -19.54 -20.82 23.46
CA ILE A 567 -18.61 -21.40 22.48
C ILE A 567 -17.19 -21.37 23.07
N ALA A 568 -16.53 -22.51 23.11
CA ALA A 568 -15.12 -22.62 23.47
C ALA A 568 -14.29 -22.88 22.22
N VAL A 569 -13.34 -21.98 21.92
CA VAL A 569 -12.41 -22.11 20.79
C VAL A 569 -11.16 -22.84 21.25
N THR A 570 -10.91 -23.98 20.64
CA THR A 570 -9.77 -24.84 20.91
C THR A 570 -8.93 -25.05 19.67
N ASP A 571 -7.73 -25.59 19.81
CA ASP A 571 -6.84 -25.96 18.71
C ASP A 571 -7.48 -26.96 17.71
N ARG A 572 -8.42 -27.81 18.20
CA ARG A 572 -9.10 -28.81 17.39
C ARG A 572 -10.23 -28.26 16.54
N ASN A 573 -10.97 -27.26 17.04
CA ASN A 573 -12.13 -26.69 16.33
C ASN A 573 -11.79 -25.40 15.58
N LEU A 574 -10.56 -24.92 15.67
CA LEU A 574 -10.10 -23.66 15.07
C LEU A 574 -10.28 -23.64 13.53
N SER A 575 -10.08 -24.78 12.87
CA SER A 575 -10.27 -24.93 11.43
C SER A 575 -11.71 -24.66 10.98
N ARG A 576 -12.71 -24.87 11.85
CA ARG A 576 -14.11 -24.52 11.57
C ARG A 576 -14.31 -23.01 11.41
N PHE A 577 -13.57 -22.22 12.19
CA PHE A 577 -13.65 -20.76 12.16
C PHE A 577 -12.74 -20.14 11.09
N LEU A 578 -11.51 -20.63 10.95
CA LEU A 578 -10.49 -19.99 10.11
C LEU A 578 -10.15 -20.74 8.82
N GLY A 579 -10.73 -21.94 8.62
CA GLY A 579 -10.42 -22.82 7.50
C GLY A 579 -9.11 -23.59 7.71
N LYS A 580 -8.49 -24.03 6.60
CA LYS A 580 -7.22 -24.77 6.63
C LYS A 580 -6.08 -23.88 7.14
N GLU A 581 -5.13 -24.49 7.81
CA GLU A 581 -3.87 -23.84 8.19
C GLU A 581 -3.17 -23.30 6.95
N LYS A 582 -2.66 -22.07 7.07
CA LYS A 582 -2.06 -21.38 5.93
C LYS A 582 -0.55 -21.49 5.89
N TYR A 583 0.04 -21.60 7.06
CA TYR A 583 1.49 -21.61 7.21
C TYR A 583 1.92 -22.89 7.91
N THR A 584 2.85 -23.58 7.29
CA THR A 584 3.62 -24.69 7.87
C THR A 584 5.06 -24.26 7.84
N TYR A 585 5.69 -24.21 9.00
CA TYR A 585 7.13 -23.92 9.02
C TYR A 585 7.88 -25.06 8.34
N GLN A 586 8.84 -24.71 7.49
CA GLN A 586 9.76 -25.70 6.94
C GLN A 586 10.63 -26.23 8.07
N MET A 587 10.32 -27.43 8.52
CA MET A 587 11.12 -28.10 9.56
C MET A 587 12.57 -28.29 9.09
N ALA A 588 13.49 -28.38 10.03
CA ALA A 588 14.87 -28.77 9.77
C ALA A 588 14.94 -30.01 8.84
N ASN A 589 15.99 -30.13 8.05
CA ASN A 589 16.15 -31.28 7.16
C ASN A 589 16.12 -32.57 7.98
N ALA A 590 15.47 -33.61 7.46
CA ALA A 590 15.34 -34.88 8.19
C ALA A 590 16.67 -35.64 8.34
N ALA A 591 17.63 -35.38 7.44
CA ALA A 591 18.93 -36.04 7.39
C ALA A 591 20.01 -35.09 6.84
N PRO A 592 21.30 -35.36 7.14
CA PRO A 592 22.41 -34.62 6.50
C PRO A 592 22.46 -34.88 5.00
N GLU A 593 22.55 -33.78 4.23
CA GLU A 593 22.54 -33.81 2.76
C GLU A 593 23.74 -33.08 2.16
N VAL A 594 24.10 -33.45 0.91
CA VAL A 594 25.15 -32.77 0.15
C VAL A 594 24.57 -31.59 -0.60
N GLY A 595 25.24 -30.42 -0.53
CA GLY A 595 24.85 -29.24 -1.28
C GLY A 595 23.62 -28.51 -0.73
N ILE A 596 23.04 -28.96 0.37
CA ILE A 596 21.86 -28.33 1.00
C ILE A 596 22.24 -27.75 2.36
N VAL A 597 22.04 -26.45 2.52
CA VAL A 597 22.36 -25.72 3.77
C VAL A 597 21.23 -24.76 4.10
N ARG A 598 20.93 -24.61 5.40
CA ARG A 598 19.98 -23.62 5.88
C ARG A 598 20.67 -22.34 6.32
N GLY A 599 20.28 -21.25 5.68
CA GLY A 599 20.56 -19.91 6.11
C GLY A 599 19.40 -19.33 6.91
N LEU A 600 19.64 -18.18 7.51
CA LEU A 600 18.67 -17.39 8.25
C LEU A 600 18.52 -16.03 7.58
N ALA A 601 17.29 -15.64 7.33
CA ALA A 601 16.93 -14.35 6.75
C ALA A 601 16.07 -13.53 7.71
N TRP A 602 16.17 -12.23 7.54
CA TRP A 602 15.25 -11.27 8.14
C TRP A 602 14.40 -10.63 7.04
N THR A 603 13.12 -10.46 7.30
CA THR A 603 12.15 -9.86 6.39
C THR A 603 11.25 -8.87 7.14
N SER A 604 10.52 -8.05 6.42
CA SER A 604 9.54 -7.12 7.02
C SER A 604 8.42 -7.81 7.82
N VAL A 605 8.26 -9.12 7.66
CA VAL A 605 7.26 -9.93 8.38
C VAL A 605 7.87 -10.78 9.50
N GLY A 606 9.18 -10.67 9.75
CA GLY A 606 9.93 -11.40 10.77
C GLY A 606 11.05 -12.23 10.18
N GLY A 607 11.63 -13.12 11.00
CA GLY A 607 12.67 -14.04 10.56
C GLY A 607 12.11 -15.21 9.73
N ASP A 608 12.94 -15.72 8.84
CA ASP A 608 12.64 -16.92 8.03
C ASP A 608 13.89 -17.78 7.85
N THR A 609 13.72 -19.05 7.53
CA THR A 609 14.81 -19.93 7.15
C THR A 609 14.91 -19.99 5.62
N LEU A 610 16.11 -19.92 5.10
CA LEU A 610 16.39 -20.05 3.67
C LEU A 610 17.09 -21.39 3.41
N GLN A 611 16.49 -22.23 2.62
CA GLN A 611 17.17 -23.41 2.10
C GLN A 611 17.99 -22.99 0.89
N ILE A 612 19.30 -23.25 0.91
CA ILE A 612 20.21 -23.03 -0.20
C ILE A 612 20.58 -24.39 -0.76
N GLU A 613 20.29 -24.59 -2.01
CA GLU A 613 20.56 -25.81 -2.76
C GLU A 613 21.64 -25.54 -3.79
N VAL A 614 22.66 -26.36 -3.82
CA VAL A 614 23.72 -26.29 -4.80
C VAL A 614 23.88 -27.62 -5.52
N ASN A 615 23.85 -27.57 -6.83
CA ASN A 615 24.14 -28.70 -7.69
C ASN A 615 25.37 -28.40 -8.53
N VAL A 616 26.18 -29.44 -8.74
CA VAL A 616 27.39 -29.41 -9.59
C VAL A 616 27.16 -30.37 -10.70
N MET A 617 27.39 -29.95 -11.94
CA MET A 617 27.20 -30.74 -13.13
C MET A 617 28.38 -30.55 -14.10
N PRO A 618 28.68 -31.52 -14.98
CA PRO A 618 29.66 -31.32 -16.04
C PRO A 618 29.29 -30.12 -16.91
N GLY A 619 30.23 -29.23 -17.17
CA GLY A 619 29.94 -27.98 -17.89
C GLY A 619 31.22 -27.25 -18.33
N LYS A 620 31.11 -25.92 -18.44
CA LYS A 620 32.20 -25.03 -18.91
C LYS A 620 32.60 -24.00 -17.89
N GLY A 621 32.27 -24.21 -16.61
CA GLY A 621 32.58 -23.30 -15.52
C GLY A 621 31.51 -22.18 -15.34
N GLU A 622 30.31 -22.39 -15.82
CA GLU A 622 29.23 -21.42 -15.64
C GLU A 622 28.69 -21.41 -14.19
N ILE A 623 28.36 -20.21 -13.69
CA ILE A 623 27.76 -20.05 -12.40
C ILE A 623 26.33 -19.57 -12.58
N MET A 624 25.39 -20.45 -12.33
CA MET A 624 23.97 -20.19 -12.43
C MET A 624 23.41 -19.83 -11.05
N LEU A 625 22.73 -18.68 -10.95
CA LEU A 625 22.12 -18.21 -9.71
C LEU A 625 20.62 -18.01 -9.94
N THR A 626 19.78 -18.78 -9.25
CA THR A 626 18.32 -18.73 -9.39
C THR A 626 17.62 -18.56 -8.04
N GLY A 627 16.37 -18.08 -8.04
CA GLY A 627 15.56 -17.81 -6.83
C GLY A 627 15.29 -16.34 -6.56
N LYS A 628 15.29 -15.48 -7.60
CA LYS A 628 15.08 -14.01 -7.49
C LYS A 628 16.06 -13.34 -6.51
N LEU A 629 17.33 -13.66 -6.65
CA LEU A 629 18.40 -13.06 -5.85
C LEU A 629 18.64 -11.61 -6.29
N GLY A 630 18.70 -10.70 -5.32
CA GLY A 630 19.16 -9.32 -5.52
C GLY A 630 20.67 -9.24 -5.79
N ASP A 631 21.15 -8.07 -6.12
CA ASP A 631 22.54 -7.91 -6.60
C ASP A 631 23.56 -8.14 -5.48
N VAL A 632 23.27 -7.73 -4.24
CA VAL A 632 24.13 -7.97 -3.07
C VAL A 632 24.26 -9.49 -2.81
N MET A 633 23.18 -10.22 -2.92
CA MET A 633 23.20 -11.67 -2.70
C MET A 633 23.95 -12.41 -3.82
N LYS A 634 23.85 -11.95 -5.07
CA LYS A 634 24.64 -12.47 -6.21
C LYS A 634 26.15 -12.21 -6.02
N GLU A 635 26.49 -11.01 -5.54
CA GLU A 635 27.87 -10.66 -5.21
C GLU A 635 28.41 -11.55 -4.09
N SER A 636 27.63 -11.76 -3.04
CA SER A 636 27.97 -12.64 -1.91
C SER A 636 28.22 -14.09 -2.38
N ALA A 637 27.41 -14.61 -3.32
CA ALA A 637 27.62 -15.91 -3.92
C ALA A 637 28.96 -16.00 -4.69
N ARG A 638 29.28 -14.97 -5.48
CA ARG A 638 30.54 -14.87 -6.22
C ARG A 638 31.76 -14.80 -5.28
N THR A 639 31.62 -14.04 -4.19
CA THR A 639 32.66 -13.96 -3.13
C THR A 639 32.89 -15.33 -2.50
N GLY A 640 31.82 -16.08 -2.18
CA GLY A 640 31.87 -17.44 -1.68
C GLY A 640 32.62 -18.39 -2.62
N ILE A 641 32.31 -18.36 -3.93
CA ILE A 641 33.00 -19.16 -4.95
C ILE A 641 34.50 -18.80 -5.05
N SER A 642 34.81 -17.50 -5.02
CA SER A 642 36.20 -17.02 -5.06
C SER A 642 36.98 -17.50 -3.84
N TYR A 643 36.37 -17.48 -2.66
CA TYR A 643 36.95 -18.04 -1.45
C TYR A 643 37.22 -19.55 -1.60
N ILE A 644 36.24 -20.33 -2.08
CA ILE A 644 36.41 -21.79 -2.26
C ILE A 644 37.52 -22.09 -3.25
N ARG A 645 37.61 -21.37 -4.36
CA ARG A 645 38.73 -21.47 -5.30
C ARG A 645 40.09 -21.24 -4.62
N SER A 646 40.19 -20.25 -3.74
CA SER A 646 41.42 -19.92 -3.01
C SER A 646 41.88 -21.04 -2.05
N VAL A 647 40.93 -21.82 -1.52
CA VAL A 647 41.20 -22.90 -0.54
C VAL A 647 41.09 -24.30 -1.20
N SER A 648 41.01 -24.40 -2.54
CA SER A 648 40.82 -25.67 -3.29
C SER A 648 41.82 -26.76 -2.91
N LYS A 649 43.10 -26.41 -2.76
CA LYS A 649 44.16 -27.34 -2.35
C LYS A 649 43.90 -27.98 -0.99
N LYS A 650 43.37 -27.22 -0.05
CA LYS A 650 43.07 -27.69 1.32
C LYS A 650 41.96 -28.73 1.35
N TYR A 651 41.04 -28.69 0.40
CA TYR A 651 39.89 -29.58 0.33
C TYR A 651 40.04 -30.64 -0.79
N ALA A 652 41.23 -30.78 -1.36
CA ALA A 652 41.56 -31.72 -2.45
C ALA A 652 40.69 -31.55 -3.71
N ILE A 653 40.30 -30.30 -4.00
CA ILE A 653 39.56 -29.97 -5.22
C ILE A 653 40.57 -29.82 -6.35
N GLN A 654 40.33 -30.48 -7.47
CA GLN A 654 41.20 -30.45 -8.65
C GLN A 654 41.27 -29.01 -9.21
N GLU A 655 42.44 -28.62 -9.73
CA GLU A 655 42.67 -27.25 -10.22
C GLU A 655 41.74 -26.88 -11.39
N ASP A 656 41.41 -27.84 -12.24
CA ASP A 656 40.54 -27.71 -13.41
C ASP A 656 39.04 -27.92 -13.10
N PHE A 657 38.67 -28.19 -11.83
CA PHE A 657 37.29 -28.48 -11.42
C PHE A 657 36.33 -27.41 -11.87
N PHE A 658 36.66 -26.14 -11.59
CA PHE A 658 35.81 -24.97 -11.85
C PHE A 658 35.77 -24.57 -13.34
N GLU A 659 36.56 -25.20 -14.19
CA GLU A 659 36.54 -25.03 -15.65
C GLU A 659 35.70 -26.10 -16.32
N LYS A 660 35.58 -27.27 -15.68
CA LYS A 660 34.91 -28.46 -16.22
C LYS A 660 33.52 -28.70 -15.64
N HIS A 661 33.13 -27.94 -14.63
CA HIS A 661 31.84 -28.11 -13.97
C HIS A 661 31.10 -26.78 -13.82
N ASP A 662 29.82 -26.81 -14.14
CA ASP A 662 28.91 -25.73 -13.86
C ASP A 662 28.37 -25.88 -12.45
N ILE A 663 28.19 -24.75 -11.78
CA ILE A 663 27.66 -24.68 -10.40
C ILE A 663 26.34 -23.94 -10.45
N HIS A 664 25.27 -24.62 -10.06
CA HIS A 664 23.94 -24.02 -9.95
C HIS A 664 23.56 -23.84 -8.48
N VAL A 665 23.45 -22.59 -8.06
CA VAL A 665 22.94 -22.22 -6.72
C VAL A 665 21.48 -21.83 -6.87
N HIS A 666 20.61 -22.52 -6.17
CA HIS A 666 19.18 -22.26 -6.16
C HIS A 666 18.70 -21.95 -4.74
N ILE A 667 17.90 -20.91 -4.59
CA ILE A 667 17.20 -20.63 -3.35
C ILE A 667 15.71 -20.72 -3.63
N PRO A 668 15.02 -21.77 -3.17
CA PRO A 668 13.59 -21.96 -3.38
C PRO A 668 12.73 -20.75 -2.93
N GLU A 669 11.45 -20.77 -3.24
CA GLU A 669 10.50 -19.66 -2.99
C GLU A 669 10.75 -18.41 -3.85
N GLY A 670 10.81 -18.60 -5.16
CA GLY A 670 11.02 -17.53 -6.15
C GLY A 670 9.96 -16.42 -6.19
N ALA A 671 8.89 -16.52 -5.40
CA ALA A 671 7.88 -15.48 -5.30
C ALA A 671 8.37 -14.26 -4.51
N VAL A 672 9.30 -14.44 -3.56
CA VAL A 672 9.81 -13.37 -2.68
C VAL A 672 11.22 -12.98 -3.14
N PRO A 673 11.47 -11.69 -3.47
CA PRO A 673 12.82 -11.20 -3.71
C PRO A 673 13.69 -11.38 -2.46
N LYS A 674 14.92 -11.81 -2.65
CA LYS A 674 15.90 -12.05 -1.58
C LYS A 674 17.14 -11.23 -1.87
N ASP A 675 17.54 -10.39 -0.92
CA ASP A 675 18.76 -9.61 -1.02
C ASP A 675 19.43 -9.45 0.34
N GLY A 676 20.75 -9.35 0.34
CA GLY A 676 21.55 -9.13 1.53
C GLY A 676 22.80 -9.99 1.60
N PRO A 677 23.88 -9.54 2.29
CA PRO A 677 25.16 -10.22 2.37
C PRO A 677 25.17 -11.38 3.37
N SER A 678 24.20 -11.45 4.29
CA SER A 678 24.21 -12.37 5.46
C SER A 678 24.07 -13.86 5.13
N ALA A 679 23.82 -14.23 3.88
CA ALA A 679 23.79 -15.61 3.41
C ALA A 679 25.17 -16.08 2.89
N GLY A 680 26.22 -15.28 2.98
CA GLY A 680 27.53 -15.56 2.39
C GLY A 680 28.17 -16.84 2.89
N ILE A 681 28.24 -17.03 4.22
CA ILE A 681 28.78 -18.27 4.79
C ILE A 681 27.92 -19.50 4.45
N THR A 682 26.62 -19.33 4.33
CA THR A 682 25.67 -20.39 3.98
C THR A 682 25.88 -20.84 2.54
N MET A 683 25.97 -19.91 1.61
CA MET A 683 26.24 -20.21 0.17
C MET A 683 27.61 -20.86 -0.01
N ALA A 684 28.65 -20.31 0.63
CA ALA A 684 29.98 -20.89 0.56
C ALA A 684 30.02 -22.32 1.12
N THR A 685 29.32 -22.58 2.24
CA THR A 685 29.22 -23.92 2.81
C THR A 685 28.48 -24.88 1.87
N ALA A 686 27.37 -24.45 1.28
CA ALA A 686 26.60 -25.26 0.33
C ALA A 686 27.40 -25.60 -0.92
N ILE A 687 28.13 -24.63 -1.48
CA ILE A 687 28.96 -24.82 -2.65
C ILE A 687 30.12 -25.76 -2.32
N LEU A 688 30.82 -25.58 -1.20
CA LEU A 688 31.91 -26.47 -0.81
C LEU A 688 31.40 -27.91 -0.56
N SER A 689 30.27 -28.05 0.08
CA SER A 689 29.60 -29.34 0.30
C SER A 689 29.33 -30.04 -1.05
N ALA A 690 28.74 -29.36 -2.00
CA ALA A 690 28.40 -29.88 -3.32
C ALA A 690 29.68 -30.28 -4.11
N VAL A 691 30.71 -29.42 -4.07
CA VAL A 691 32.00 -29.66 -4.77
C VAL A 691 32.77 -30.85 -4.17
N THR A 692 32.73 -30.99 -2.83
CA THR A 692 33.50 -32.07 -2.14
C THR A 692 32.70 -33.33 -1.87
N GLY A 693 31.38 -33.34 -2.13
CA GLY A 693 30.50 -34.46 -1.82
C GLY A 693 30.27 -34.68 -0.31
N LYS A 694 30.70 -33.74 0.57
CA LYS A 694 30.56 -33.88 2.00
C LYS A 694 29.19 -33.39 2.43
N LYS A 695 28.51 -34.18 3.28
CA LYS A 695 27.19 -33.85 3.82
C LYS A 695 27.25 -32.71 4.83
N VAL A 696 26.21 -31.87 4.88
CA VAL A 696 26.02 -30.83 5.89
C VAL A 696 25.05 -31.33 6.94
N ARG A 697 25.28 -30.98 8.19
CA ARG A 697 24.37 -31.30 9.32
C ARG A 697 22.97 -30.77 9.07
N ALA A 698 21.98 -31.58 9.39
CA ALA A 698 20.57 -31.23 9.20
C ALA A 698 19.99 -30.30 10.30
N ASP A 699 20.54 -30.40 11.51
CA ASP A 699 20.12 -29.68 12.71
C ASP A 699 20.76 -28.28 12.88
N LEU A 700 21.44 -27.82 11.82
CA LEU A 700 22.26 -26.62 11.85
C LEU A 700 21.77 -25.55 10.86
N ALA A 701 21.74 -24.31 11.30
CA ALA A 701 21.60 -23.14 10.44
C ALA A 701 22.77 -22.16 10.67
N MET A 702 22.94 -21.24 9.75
CA MET A 702 24.00 -20.27 9.86
C MET A 702 23.60 -18.92 9.23
N THR A 703 24.24 -17.87 9.71
CA THR A 703 24.14 -16.53 9.13
C THR A 703 25.48 -15.79 9.30
N GLY A 704 25.88 -15.06 8.30
CA GLY A 704 27.14 -14.32 8.30
C GLY A 704 27.52 -13.86 6.89
N GLU A 705 28.14 -12.69 6.81
CA GLU A 705 28.75 -12.21 5.58
C GLU A 705 30.15 -12.82 5.43
N ILE A 706 30.56 -13.12 4.22
CA ILE A 706 31.86 -13.70 3.92
C ILE A 706 32.75 -12.72 3.17
N THR A 707 34.04 -12.65 3.56
CA THR A 707 35.06 -11.95 2.78
C THR A 707 35.81 -12.90 1.86
N LEU A 708 36.52 -12.36 0.86
CA LEU A 708 37.40 -13.13 -0.05
C LEU A 708 38.47 -13.97 0.68
N ARG A 709 38.82 -13.60 1.91
CA ARG A 709 39.78 -14.33 2.76
C ARG A 709 39.13 -15.28 3.75
N GLY A 710 37.80 -15.42 3.70
CA GLY A 710 37.05 -16.31 4.56
C GLY A 710 36.84 -15.81 5.99
N ARG A 711 36.94 -14.51 6.25
CA ARG A 711 36.48 -13.93 7.51
C ARG A 711 34.95 -13.88 7.50
N VAL A 712 34.36 -14.02 8.68
CA VAL A 712 32.93 -13.90 8.89
C VAL A 712 32.67 -12.54 9.51
N LEU A 713 31.87 -11.73 8.84
CA LEU A 713 31.51 -10.36 9.28
C LEU A 713 30.13 -10.33 9.93
N PRO A 714 29.86 -9.33 10.82
CA PRO A 714 28.62 -9.20 11.56
C PRO A 714 27.43 -8.93 10.66
N ILE A 715 26.24 -9.23 11.18
CA ILE A 715 24.97 -9.12 10.47
C ILE A 715 23.91 -8.44 11.33
N GLY A 716 22.86 -7.89 10.68
CA GLY A 716 21.69 -7.36 11.36
C GLY A 716 20.54 -8.35 11.50
N GLY A 717 19.57 -8.01 12.37
CA GLY A 717 18.33 -8.79 12.56
C GLY A 717 18.56 -10.14 13.23
N LEU A 718 19.51 -10.22 14.16
CA LEU A 718 19.89 -11.48 14.81
C LEU A 718 18.74 -12.08 15.61
N LYS A 719 17.96 -11.27 16.32
CA LYS A 719 16.79 -11.72 17.11
C LYS A 719 15.80 -12.51 16.23
N GLU A 720 15.40 -11.92 15.12
CA GLU A 720 14.45 -12.52 14.17
C GLU A 720 14.99 -13.81 13.56
N LYS A 721 16.29 -13.84 13.24
CA LYS A 721 16.96 -14.99 12.67
C LYS A 721 17.01 -16.17 13.66
N LEU A 722 17.31 -15.90 14.92
CA LEU A 722 17.32 -16.94 15.96
C LEU A 722 15.92 -17.47 16.26
N LEU A 723 14.91 -16.58 16.26
CA LEU A 723 13.50 -17.00 16.38
C LEU A 723 13.08 -17.91 15.22
N ALA A 724 13.49 -17.58 13.98
CA ALA A 724 13.21 -18.43 12.83
C ALA A 724 13.87 -19.81 12.95
N ALA A 725 15.13 -19.86 13.39
CA ALA A 725 15.84 -21.10 13.64
C ALA A 725 15.11 -21.97 14.67
N LYS A 726 14.70 -21.38 15.79
CA LYS A 726 13.96 -22.05 16.86
C LYS A 726 12.62 -22.60 16.37
N ASN A 727 11.86 -21.82 15.62
CA ASN A 727 10.56 -22.21 15.07
C ASN A 727 10.69 -23.32 14.00
N ALA A 728 11.81 -23.36 13.30
CA ALA A 728 12.14 -24.44 12.36
C ALA A 728 12.65 -25.73 13.03
N GLY A 729 12.82 -25.75 14.35
CA GLY A 729 13.32 -26.89 15.11
C GLY A 729 14.83 -27.10 14.91
N ILE A 730 15.58 -26.06 14.59
CA ILE A 730 17.03 -26.05 14.50
C ILE A 730 17.62 -25.97 15.89
N HIS A 731 18.63 -26.76 16.18
CA HIS A 731 19.27 -26.80 17.49
C HIS A 731 20.60 -26.03 17.52
N THR A 732 21.37 -26.03 16.44
CA THR A 732 22.67 -25.37 16.37
C THR A 732 22.63 -24.20 15.39
N VAL A 733 23.08 -23.01 15.82
CA VAL A 733 23.14 -21.84 14.96
C VAL A 733 24.56 -21.24 14.97
N LEU A 734 25.16 -21.07 13.80
CA LEU A 734 26.44 -20.38 13.65
C LEU A 734 26.18 -18.89 13.41
N VAL A 735 26.78 -18.07 14.25
CA VAL A 735 26.66 -16.61 14.19
C VAL A 735 28.04 -15.97 14.15
N PRO A 736 28.22 -14.80 13.54
CA PRO A 736 29.49 -14.07 13.61
C PRO A 736 29.87 -13.75 15.05
N LYS A 737 31.15 -13.87 15.39
CA LYS A 737 31.63 -13.59 16.74
C LYS A 737 31.36 -12.15 17.19
N GLU A 738 31.43 -11.20 16.27
CA GLU A 738 31.16 -9.79 16.54
C GLU A 738 29.70 -9.52 16.95
N ASN A 739 28.77 -10.44 16.65
CA ASN A 739 27.37 -10.39 17.12
C ASN A 739 27.15 -11.03 18.50
N LEU A 740 28.20 -11.42 19.24
CA LEU A 740 28.01 -11.98 20.60
C LEU A 740 27.36 -10.99 21.56
N ALA A 741 27.72 -9.71 21.48
CA ALA A 741 27.09 -8.67 22.28
C ALA A 741 25.56 -8.63 22.04
N ASP A 742 25.13 -8.74 20.77
CA ASP A 742 23.71 -8.80 20.42
C ASP A 742 23.05 -10.07 21.02
N VAL A 743 23.75 -11.20 21.07
CA VAL A 743 23.25 -12.44 21.69
C VAL A 743 23.05 -12.30 23.18
N GLU A 744 23.97 -11.60 23.88
CA GLU A 744 23.92 -11.36 25.33
C GLU A 744 22.72 -10.47 25.73
N GLU A 745 22.33 -9.55 24.85
CA GLU A 745 21.16 -8.68 25.05
C GLU A 745 19.82 -9.40 24.84
N LEU A 746 19.81 -10.59 24.22
CA LEU A 746 18.59 -11.32 23.96
C LEU A 746 18.02 -11.98 25.23
N SER A 747 16.70 -12.00 25.31
CA SER A 747 16.01 -12.72 26.41
C SER A 747 16.35 -14.20 26.40
N VAL A 748 16.44 -14.78 27.60
CA VAL A 748 16.68 -16.22 27.81
C VAL A 748 15.64 -17.08 27.04
N GLU A 749 14.46 -16.57 26.84
CA GLU A 749 13.42 -17.26 26.07
C GLU A 749 13.86 -17.54 24.63
N ILE A 750 14.57 -16.63 23.98
CA ILE A 750 15.02 -16.77 22.59
C ILE A 750 16.17 -17.78 22.51
N THR A 751 17.15 -17.65 23.41
CA THR A 751 18.38 -18.45 23.39
C THR A 751 18.18 -19.87 23.93
N LYS A 752 17.19 -20.07 24.82
CA LYS A 752 16.89 -21.38 25.43
C LYS A 752 16.55 -22.42 24.38
N GLY A 753 17.35 -23.51 24.35
CA GLY A 753 17.17 -24.62 23.42
C GLY A 753 17.92 -24.46 22.09
N LEU A 754 18.65 -23.36 21.91
CA LEU A 754 19.58 -23.15 20.81
C LEU A 754 21.02 -23.24 21.31
N GLU A 755 21.85 -23.98 20.61
CA GLU A 755 23.31 -23.96 20.75
C GLU A 755 23.85 -22.89 19.78
N ILE A 756 24.19 -21.72 20.30
CA ILE A 756 24.69 -20.59 19.49
C ILE A 756 26.21 -20.66 19.51
N ILE A 757 26.81 -20.90 18.34
CA ILE A 757 28.25 -21.04 18.18
C ILE A 757 28.79 -19.83 17.44
N PRO A 758 29.62 -19.00 18.11
CA PRO A 758 30.29 -17.87 17.46
C PRO A 758 31.39 -18.35 16.53
N VAL A 759 31.49 -17.74 15.36
CA VAL A 759 32.50 -18.06 14.33
C VAL A 759 33.17 -16.80 13.78
N GLU A 760 34.49 -16.84 13.63
CA GLU A 760 35.30 -15.75 13.04
C GLU A 760 35.71 -16.06 11.59
N SER A 761 35.76 -17.33 11.24
CA SER A 761 36.29 -17.79 9.96
C SER A 761 35.46 -18.91 9.34
N MET A 762 35.51 -18.99 8.01
CA MET A 762 34.92 -20.09 7.26
C MET A 762 35.49 -21.48 7.64
N ASN A 763 36.73 -21.52 8.15
CA ASN A 763 37.30 -22.76 8.63
C ASN A 763 36.54 -23.34 9.83
N GLU A 764 36.14 -22.48 10.77
CA GLU A 764 35.30 -22.85 11.92
C GLU A 764 33.90 -23.25 11.49
N VAL A 765 33.31 -22.46 10.58
CA VAL A 765 32.00 -22.77 9.97
C VAL A 765 32.02 -24.18 9.36
N LEU A 766 32.97 -24.47 8.47
CA LEU A 766 33.05 -25.74 7.76
C LEU A 766 33.38 -26.93 8.67
N LYS A 767 34.22 -26.70 9.70
CA LYS A 767 34.55 -27.74 10.71
C LYS A 767 33.32 -28.16 11.50
N THR A 768 32.41 -27.23 11.77
CA THR A 768 31.19 -27.47 12.55
C THR A 768 30.04 -27.98 11.68
N ALA A 769 29.91 -27.45 10.46
CA ALA A 769 28.78 -27.74 9.58
C ALA A 769 28.91 -29.04 8.80
N LEU A 770 30.12 -29.45 8.39
CA LEU A 770 30.30 -30.64 7.60
C LEU A 770 30.37 -31.90 8.48
N VAL A 771 29.63 -32.90 8.06
CA VAL A 771 29.70 -34.24 8.69
C VAL A 771 31.08 -34.85 8.38
N ARG A 772 31.73 -35.42 9.40
CA ARG A 772 33.02 -36.03 9.28
C ARG A 772 32.97 -37.34 8.49
#